data_a2100f10ed2f80932dc6c9ceada720db
#
_entry.id   a2100f10ed2f80932dc6c9ceada720db
#
_cell.length_a   1.000
_cell.length_b   1.000
_cell.length_c   1.000
_cell.angle_alpha   90.00
_cell.angle_beta   90.00
_cell.angle_gamma   90.00
#
_symmetry.space_group_name_H-M   'P 1'
#
loop_
_entity.id
_entity.type
_entity.pdbx_description
1 polymer ?
#
loop_
_entity_poly.entity_id
_entity_poly.type
_entity_poly.pdbx_seq_one_letter_code
_entity_poly.pdbx_strand_id
1 'polypeptide(L)'
;MTSGRTYTVEPWGITEQALDFDHLPQAESVFALSNGHIGLRANLDEGEPHGLPGTYLNGVFELRPLPYAEAGYGYPESGQSVINVTNGKIIRLLVDDEPFDLRYGRTQDHERSIDFREGVLHRRALWTSPAGRTIRVVSKRLVSLTQRSIAAIEYEIEPIDGSARIVLQSELVTNEELPLPNADPRAAAVLEAPLRAEEHTHNGTKAILVHRTEHSGLRVAVGMDHEIYGPESMYVETESADDLARFSVTTVLERGQKLRIVKYIAYGWSSTRSLPALRDQVAAALTAARYTQWDGLVDEQRGYLKRYWDASDIEVEGDIELQQAVRFAMFHVLQAGARAEERAIPAKGLTGPGYDGHCFWDTEVFVLPVLTYALPHAVAQALRWRHSTLPLARERAAQLGLAGALFPWRTIRGEECSGYWPAGTAAFHIGADIAVAVARYVRVTGDRDFERDYGLEILIETARMWRSLGHHDAAGLFRINGVTGPDEYSAIADNNVFTNLMAQTNLRAAADSVARHPHEARALGVDDEETASWRDAAHAMYIPYDEDLGIHPQADGFTKHRVWDFENTPEDHYPLMLHYPYFDIYRKQVVKQADLVLAMQVRGDAFTDEQKRRNFDYYEALTVRDSSLSACTQAVMAAEVGHLELALDYTAEAALMDLHDLAKNTKDGLHIASLAGTCLALVAGFGGLRDHEEFLSFKPRLPVGLTRLAFSLSVRGCRLRVETTHEQTTYTLREGEDCPILHHGEKHVLTPGKPVSLSIEHLPRDTAPGQPKGRAPVRRESAPDAHVMGPSPS
;
A
#
# COMPACT_ATOMS: atom_id res chain seq x y z
N MET A 1 -6.58 -28.66 -15.63
CA MET A 1 -7.78 -28.07 -15.03
C MET A 1 -7.65 -26.58 -15.22
N THR A 2 -8.47 -25.96 -16.07
CA THR A 2 -8.51 -24.51 -16.21
C THR A 2 -8.95 -23.94 -14.88
N SER A 3 -8.05 -23.29 -14.13
CA SER A 3 -8.41 -22.55 -12.92
C SER A 3 -9.39 -21.46 -13.38
N GLY A 4 -10.65 -21.57 -12.97
CA GLY A 4 -11.65 -20.55 -13.27
C GLY A 4 -11.16 -19.23 -12.68
N ARG A 5 -11.01 -18.22 -13.53
CA ARG A 5 -10.68 -16.85 -13.08
C ARG A 5 -11.83 -16.35 -12.21
N THR A 6 -11.51 -15.83 -11.05
CA THR A 6 -12.51 -15.27 -10.13
C THR A 6 -13.11 -13.96 -10.67
N TYR A 7 -12.31 -13.20 -11.44
CA TYR A 7 -12.68 -11.88 -11.96
C TYR A 7 -12.60 -11.83 -13.48
N THR A 8 -13.48 -11.04 -14.09
CA THR A 8 -13.43 -10.75 -15.53
C THR A 8 -12.21 -9.89 -15.83
N VAL A 9 -11.49 -10.20 -16.92
CA VAL A 9 -10.31 -9.44 -17.33
C VAL A 9 -10.72 -8.24 -18.18
N GLU A 10 -10.61 -7.05 -17.62
CA GLU A 10 -10.94 -5.76 -18.22
C GLU A 10 -9.88 -4.71 -17.90
N PRO A 11 -9.35 -3.94 -18.88
CA PRO A 11 -8.24 -3.02 -18.64
C PRO A 11 -8.52 -1.91 -17.63
N TRP A 12 -9.79 -1.53 -17.41
CA TRP A 12 -10.18 -0.40 -16.59
C TRP A 12 -11.07 -0.75 -15.41
N GLY A 13 -11.24 -2.01 -15.13
CA GLY A 13 -12.12 -2.42 -14.05
C GLY A 13 -11.87 -3.84 -13.60
N ILE A 14 -12.62 -4.20 -12.60
CA ILE A 14 -12.69 -5.56 -12.07
C ILE A 14 -14.14 -5.91 -11.82
N THR A 15 -14.56 -7.08 -12.27
CA THR A 15 -15.94 -7.54 -12.18
C THR A 15 -16.00 -8.97 -11.66
N GLU A 16 -16.81 -9.21 -10.64
CA GLU A 16 -17.22 -10.52 -10.13
C GLU A 16 -18.65 -10.78 -10.59
N GLN A 17 -18.86 -11.84 -11.36
CA GLN A 17 -20.16 -12.18 -11.97
C GLN A 17 -21.02 -13.13 -11.14
N ALA A 18 -20.47 -13.74 -10.09
CA ALA A 18 -21.20 -14.63 -9.21
C ALA A 18 -20.62 -14.53 -7.78
N LEU A 19 -21.49 -14.49 -6.80
CA LEU A 19 -21.08 -14.49 -5.39
C LEU A 19 -20.64 -15.90 -4.98
N ASP A 20 -19.39 -16.01 -4.56
CA ASP A 20 -18.83 -17.20 -3.94
C ASP A 20 -18.53 -16.92 -2.48
N PHE A 21 -19.20 -17.62 -1.58
CA PHE A 21 -19.05 -17.40 -0.15
C PHE A 21 -17.70 -17.86 0.38
N ASP A 22 -17.04 -18.83 -0.25
CA ASP A 22 -15.72 -19.31 0.13
C ASP A 22 -14.63 -18.25 -0.20
N HIS A 23 -14.87 -17.45 -1.26
CA HIS A 23 -13.98 -16.35 -1.68
C HIS A 23 -14.43 -14.98 -1.19
N LEU A 24 -15.57 -14.88 -0.48
CA LEU A 24 -16.12 -13.61 -0.01
C LEU A 24 -15.13 -12.78 0.81
N PRO A 25 -14.39 -13.33 1.80
CA PRO A 25 -13.44 -12.54 2.61
C PRO A 25 -12.33 -11.89 1.78
N GLN A 26 -11.85 -12.59 0.73
CA GLN A 26 -10.87 -12.07 -0.22
C GLN A 26 -11.48 -10.97 -1.09
N ALA A 27 -12.66 -11.22 -1.67
CA ALA A 27 -13.35 -10.26 -2.53
C ALA A 27 -13.68 -8.96 -1.79
N GLU A 28 -13.99 -9.02 -0.49
CA GLU A 28 -14.19 -7.83 0.36
C GLU A 28 -12.96 -6.93 0.43
N SER A 29 -11.75 -7.50 0.39
CA SER A 29 -10.50 -6.73 0.29
C SER A 29 -10.27 -6.16 -1.11
N VAL A 30 -10.48 -6.99 -2.14
CA VAL A 30 -10.23 -6.65 -3.55
C VAL A 30 -11.13 -5.50 -4.02
N PHE A 31 -12.40 -5.48 -3.61
CA PHE A 31 -13.36 -4.43 -3.92
C PHE A 31 -13.41 -3.31 -2.86
N ALA A 32 -12.50 -3.28 -1.89
CA ALA A 32 -12.48 -2.25 -0.86
C ALA A 32 -12.26 -0.85 -1.44
N LEU A 33 -12.95 0.12 -0.87
CA LEU A 33 -12.80 1.54 -1.20
C LEU A 33 -12.12 2.28 -0.05
N SER A 34 -11.17 3.13 -0.39
CA SER A 34 -10.46 3.98 0.56
C SER A 34 -10.09 5.32 -0.08
N ASN A 35 -9.78 6.30 0.76
CA ASN A 35 -9.13 7.53 0.33
C ASN A 35 -7.86 7.85 1.14
N GLY A 36 -7.39 6.89 1.96
CA GLY A 36 -6.26 7.08 2.86
C GLY A 36 -6.64 7.68 4.23
N HIS A 37 -7.89 8.15 4.40
CA HIS A 37 -8.46 8.56 5.69
C HIS A 37 -9.56 7.60 6.15
N ILE A 38 -10.47 7.24 5.27
CA ILE A 38 -11.53 6.25 5.47
C ILE A 38 -11.20 5.03 4.62
N GLY A 39 -11.38 3.83 5.19
CA GLY A 39 -11.35 2.56 4.48
C GLY A 39 -12.60 1.76 4.74
N LEU A 40 -13.28 1.33 3.69
CA LEU A 40 -14.48 0.51 3.73
C LEU A 40 -14.24 -0.79 2.97
N ARG A 41 -14.22 -1.92 3.67
CA ARG A 41 -14.26 -3.23 3.00
C ARG A 41 -15.56 -3.38 2.22
N ALA A 42 -15.50 -4.14 1.14
CA ALA A 42 -16.65 -4.34 0.26
C ALA A 42 -17.62 -5.42 0.78
N ASN A 43 -17.96 -5.35 2.08
CA ASN A 43 -19.04 -6.16 2.65
C ASN A 43 -20.35 -5.88 1.91
N LEU A 44 -21.24 -6.87 1.85
CA LEU A 44 -22.59 -6.67 1.34
C LEU A 44 -23.31 -5.58 2.16
N ASP A 45 -24.13 -4.77 1.49
CA ASP A 45 -24.77 -3.63 2.15
C ASP A 45 -25.73 -4.07 3.27
N GLU A 46 -26.32 -5.25 3.15
CA GLU A 46 -27.23 -5.82 4.16
C GLU A 46 -26.53 -6.29 5.44
N GLY A 47 -25.20 -6.28 5.46
CA GLY A 47 -24.34 -6.64 6.59
C GLY A 47 -24.02 -8.13 6.69
N GLU A 48 -24.84 -9.00 6.13
CA GLU A 48 -24.66 -10.45 6.12
C GLU A 48 -24.89 -11.05 4.72
N PRO A 49 -24.15 -12.12 4.35
CA PRO A 49 -22.96 -12.64 5.03
C PRO A 49 -21.75 -11.72 4.83
N HIS A 50 -20.78 -11.83 5.73
CA HIS A 50 -19.48 -11.17 5.58
C HIS A 50 -18.34 -12.10 6.02
N GLY A 51 -17.14 -11.86 5.50
CA GLY A 51 -15.93 -12.55 5.95
C GLY A 51 -15.31 -11.87 7.15
N LEU A 52 -15.02 -10.58 7.05
CA LEU A 52 -14.54 -9.71 8.13
C LEU A 52 -15.29 -8.39 8.07
N PRO A 53 -15.83 -7.85 9.17
CA PRO A 53 -16.26 -6.47 9.19
C PRO A 53 -15.05 -5.57 8.91
N GLY A 54 -15.26 -4.40 8.31
CA GLY A 54 -14.15 -3.52 7.97
C GLY A 54 -14.62 -2.11 7.66
N THR A 55 -14.55 -1.28 8.69
CA THR A 55 -14.64 0.17 8.60
C THR A 55 -13.49 0.74 9.39
N TYR A 56 -12.53 1.36 8.72
CA TYR A 56 -11.29 1.84 9.32
C TYR A 56 -11.14 3.34 9.14
N LEU A 57 -10.57 4.00 10.15
CA LEU A 57 -10.09 5.38 10.07
C LEU A 57 -8.58 5.40 10.29
N ASN A 58 -7.85 6.01 9.37
CA ASN A 58 -6.40 6.09 9.46
C ASN A 58 -5.97 6.84 10.72
N GLY A 59 -5.13 6.18 11.52
CA GLY A 59 -4.64 6.69 12.80
C GLY A 59 -5.57 6.42 14.00
N VAL A 60 -6.68 5.69 13.82
CA VAL A 60 -7.51 5.20 14.92
C VAL A 60 -7.10 3.78 15.27
N PHE A 61 -6.71 3.60 16.52
CA PHE A 61 -6.20 2.34 17.04
C PHE A 61 -6.53 2.19 18.53
N GLU A 62 -6.38 0.98 19.03
CA GLU A 62 -6.41 0.71 20.47
C GLU A 62 -5.06 0.15 20.91
N LEU A 63 -4.74 0.39 22.18
CA LEU A 63 -3.54 -0.13 22.81
C LEU A 63 -3.79 -1.54 23.35
N ARG A 64 -2.78 -2.41 23.21
CA ARG A 64 -2.77 -3.73 23.80
C ARG A 64 -1.41 -4.05 24.40
N PRO A 65 -1.32 -4.85 25.46
CA PRO A 65 -0.05 -5.32 25.97
C PRO A 65 0.61 -6.26 24.94
N LEU A 66 1.93 -6.21 24.85
CA LEU A 66 2.73 -7.19 24.12
C LEU A 66 3.24 -8.22 25.13
N PRO A 67 2.71 -9.46 25.14
CA PRO A 67 3.16 -10.48 26.07
C PRO A 67 4.49 -11.06 25.61
N TYR A 68 5.48 -11.08 26.51
CA TYR A 68 6.73 -11.80 26.34
C TYR A 68 6.83 -12.89 27.40
N ALA A 69 7.37 -14.06 27.04
CA ALA A 69 7.67 -15.10 27.99
C ALA A 69 8.77 -14.64 28.98
N GLU A 70 9.73 -13.84 28.48
CA GLU A 70 10.76 -13.18 29.27
C GLU A 70 11.03 -11.80 28.63
N ALA A 71 10.84 -10.73 29.38
CA ALA A 71 11.05 -9.37 28.91
C ALA A 71 12.53 -8.99 28.99
N GLY A 72 12.99 -8.18 28.01
CA GLY A 72 14.30 -7.58 27.95
C GLY A 72 14.24 -6.06 27.96
N TYR A 73 15.33 -5.41 28.36
CA TYR A 73 15.42 -3.96 28.28
C TYR A 73 15.30 -3.49 26.82
N GLY A 74 14.51 -2.46 26.62
CA GLY A 74 14.26 -1.92 25.27
C GLY A 74 13.21 -2.68 24.45
N TYR A 75 12.60 -3.74 24.98
CA TYR A 75 11.46 -4.38 24.32
C TYR A 75 10.24 -3.46 24.40
N PRO A 76 9.43 -3.33 23.31
CA PRO A 76 8.17 -2.62 23.36
C PRO A 76 7.19 -3.26 24.35
N GLU A 77 6.60 -2.48 25.23
CA GLU A 77 5.68 -2.98 26.26
C GLU A 77 4.22 -3.05 25.75
N SER A 78 3.87 -2.18 24.80
CA SER A 78 2.53 -2.11 24.25
C SER A 78 2.55 -2.08 22.72
N GLY A 79 1.57 -2.75 22.12
CA GLY A 79 1.27 -2.70 20.70
C GLY A 79 0.09 -1.77 20.43
N GLN A 80 -0.02 -1.34 19.18
CA GLN A 80 -1.14 -0.61 18.64
C GLN A 80 -1.86 -1.54 17.66
N SER A 81 -3.18 -1.61 17.73
CA SER A 81 -3.96 -2.39 16.77
C SER A 81 -5.06 -1.54 16.18
N VAL A 82 -5.16 -1.53 14.84
CA VAL A 82 -6.30 -0.90 14.16
C VAL A 82 -7.58 -1.55 14.63
N ILE A 83 -8.62 -0.74 14.83
CA ILE A 83 -9.95 -1.21 15.24
C ILE A 83 -10.98 -0.93 14.16
N ASN A 84 -12.03 -1.74 14.12
CA ASN A 84 -13.24 -1.37 13.43
C ASN A 84 -13.88 -0.20 14.17
N VAL A 85 -14.09 0.91 13.46
CA VAL A 85 -14.92 2.01 13.94
C VAL A 85 -16.38 1.75 13.62
N THR A 86 -17.28 2.63 14.06
CA THR A 86 -18.72 2.52 13.75
C THR A 86 -18.95 2.22 12.26
N ASN A 87 -19.60 1.09 12.00
CA ASN A 87 -19.94 0.65 10.65
C ASN A 87 -21.13 1.43 10.12
N GLY A 88 -20.89 2.29 9.14
CA GLY A 88 -21.93 3.06 8.46
C GLY A 88 -22.43 2.42 7.15
N LYS A 89 -21.89 1.26 6.73
CA LYS A 89 -22.24 0.63 5.45
C LYS A 89 -23.61 -0.07 5.46
N ILE A 90 -24.12 -0.44 6.63
CA ILE A 90 -25.25 -1.36 6.77
C ILE A 90 -26.55 -0.73 6.31
N ILE A 91 -27.26 -1.42 5.42
CA ILE A 91 -28.62 -1.14 4.96
C ILE A 91 -29.36 -2.47 4.92
N ARG A 92 -30.04 -2.82 6.02
CA ARG A 92 -30.85 -4.06 6.09
C ARG A 92 -32.15 -3.91 5.33
N LEU A 93 -32.56 -4.98 4.68
CA LEU A 93 -33.77 -5.03 3.88
C LEU A 93 -34.63 -6.22 4.31
N LEU A 94 -35.91 -5.96 4.60
CA LEU A 94 -36.93 -7.00 4.76
C LEU A 94 -37.97 -6.86 3.64
N VAL A 95 -38.35 -7.99 3.08
CA VAL A 95 -39.33 -8.13 1.99
C VAL A 95 -40.48 -9.02 2.47
N ASP A 96 -41.66 -8.47 2.66
CA ASP A 96 -42.80 -9.19 3.24
C ASP A 96 -42.42 -9.88 4.57
N ASP A 97 -41.61 -9.20 5.42
CA ASP A 97 -41.08 -9.65 6.72
C ASP A 97 -39.95 -10.71 6.64
N GLU A 98 -39.53 -11.12 5.43
CA GLU A 98 -38.35 -11.97 5.22
C GLU A 98 -37.08 -11.12 5.03
N PRO A 99 -35.98 -11.42 5.73
CA PRO A 99 -34.73 -10.70 5.50
C PRO A 99 -34.17 -11.01 4.10
N PHE A 100 -33.72 -9.97 3.41
CA PHE A 100 -32.94 -10.12 2.18
C PHE A 100 -31.52 -10.59 2.56
N ASP A 101 -31.31 -11.88 2.42
CA ASP A 101 -30.03 -12.53 2.71
C ASP A 101 -29.71 -13.55 1.61
N LEU A 102 -28.59 -13.38 0.95
CA LEU A 102 -28.22 -14.18 -0.23
C LEU A 102 -27.89 -15.65 0.13
N ARG A 103 -27.76 -15.99 1.40
CA ARG A 103 -27.63 -17.39 1.88
C ARG A 103 -28.95 -18.17 1.80
N TYR A 104 -30.06 -17.45 1.81
CA TYR A 104 -31.40 -18.03 1.80
C TYR A 104 -32.16 -17.59 0.55
N GLY A 105 -33.16 -18.37 0.14
CA GLY A 105 -33.87 -18.10 -1.10
C GLY A 105 -33.05 -18.49 -2.34
N ARG A 106 -33.29 -17.79 -3.45
CA ARG A 106 -32.65 -18.08 -4.74
C ARG A 106 -32.04 -16.81 -5.32
N THR A 107 -30.74 -16.74 -5.38
CA THR A 107 -30.02 -15.70 -6.12
C THR A 107 -29.98 -16.10 -7.60
N GLN A 108 -30.58 -15.28 -8.49
CA GLN A 108 -30.67 -15.53 -9.93
C GLN A 108 -29.56 -14.79 -10.68
N ASP A 109 -29.16 -13.64 -10.20
CA ASP A 109 -28.13 -12.79 -10.77
C ASP A 109 -27.42 -12.04 -9.62
N HIS A 110 -26.10 -12.01 -9.66
CA HIS A 110 -25.28 -11.22 -8.75
C HIS A 110 -24.04 -10.74 -9.48
N GLU A 111 -23.77 -9.44 -9.43
CA GLU A 111 -22.60 -8.83 -10.03
C GLU A 111 -22.07 -7.74 -9.09
N ARG A 112 -20.75 -7.70 -8.91
CA ARG A 112 -20.02 -6.57 -8.31
C ARG A 112 -18.95 -6.09 -9.24
N SER A 113 -18.78 -4.77 -9.38
CA SER A 113 -17.74 -4.20 -10.25
C SER A 113 -17.24 -2.85 -9.74
N ILE A 114 -15.97 -2.54 -10.07
CA ILE A 114 -15.38 -1.21 -9.92
C ILE A 114 -14.78 -0.81 -11.26
N ASP A 115 -15.15 0.36 -11.79
CA ASP A 115 -14.41 1.07 -12.86
C ASP A 115 -13.38 1.99 -12.17
N PHE A 116 -12.09 1.80 -12.46
CA PHE A 116 -11.00 2.57 -11.87
C PHE A 116 -10.99 4.06 -12.25
N ARG A 117 -11.74 4.45 -13.29
CA ARG A 117 -11.92 5.85 -13.73
C ARG A 117 -13.05 6.55 -12.98
N GLU A 118 -13.96 5.78 -12.38
CA GLU A 118 -15.08 6.29 -11.60
C GLU A 118 -14.82 6.18 -10.09
N GLY A 119 -14.18 5.08 -9.66
CA GLY A 119 -13.88 4.81 -8.25
C GLY A 119 -15.15 4.56 -7.42
N VAL A 120 -16.17 3.96 -8.02
CA VAL A 120 -17.44 3.60 -7.41
C VAL A 120 -17.59 2.09 -7.47
N LEU A 121 -17.94 1.47 -6.34
CA LEU A 121 -18.33 0.07 -6.28
C LEU A 121 -19.80 -0.04 -6.68
N HIS A 122 -20.06 -0.76 -7.75
CA HIS A 122 -21.39 -1.11 -8.22
C HIS A 122 -21.72 -2.54 -7.81
N ARG A 123 -22.96 -2.77 -7.40
CA ARG A 123 -23.51 -4.10 -7.13
C ARG A 123 -24.92 -4.21 -7.66
N ARG A 124 -25.26 -5.36 -8.25
CA ARG A 124 -26.60 -5.73 -8.67
C ARG A 124 -26.89 -7.14 -8.16
N ALA A 125 -28.10 -7.34 -7.63
CA ALA A 125 -28.59 -8.64 -7.23
C ALA A 125 -30.06 -8.83 -7.64
N LEU A 126 -30.39 -9.98 -8.18
CA LEU A 126 -31.75 -10.45 -8.41
C LEU A 126 -32.00 -11.67 -7.50
N TRP A 127 -32.85 -11.49 -6.52
CA TRP A 127 -33.08 -12.48 -5.47
C TRP A 127 -34.57 -12.80 -5.35
N THR A 128 -34.89 -14.09 -5.20
CA THR A 128 -36.24 -14.55 -4.87
C THR A 128 -36.25 -15.10 -3.46
N SER A 129 -37.11 -14.53 -2.61
CA SER A 129 -37.26 -14.94 -1.21
C SER A 129 -37.75 -16.40 -1.09
N PRO A 130 -37.60 -17.03 0.05
CA PRO A 130 -38.19 -18.36 0.32
C PRO A 130 -39.70 -18.40 0.10
N ALA A 131 -40.43 -17.32 0.35
CA ALA A 131 -41.89 -17.20 0.05
C ALA A 131 -42.20 -16.93 -1.43
N GLY A 132 -41.19 -16.80 -2.28
CA GLY A 132 -41.33 -16.64 -3.74
C GLY A 132 -41.43 -15.23 -4.27
N ARG A 133 -41.14 -14.20 -3.45
CA ARG A 133 -41.09 -12.79 -3.84
C ARG A 133 -39.78 -12.46 -4.52
N THR A 134 -39.78 -11.93 -5.72
CA THR A 134 -38.58 -11.57 -6.49
C THR A 134 -38.30 -10.07 -6.42
N ILE A 135 -37.12 -9.70 -5.95
CA ILE A 135 -36.64 -8.33 -5.77
C ILE A 135 -35.32 -8.12 -6.53
N ARG A 136 -35.22 -6.97 -7.19
CA ARG A 136 -33.94 -6.44 -7.69
C ARG A 136 -33.40 -5.43 -6.71
N VAL A 137 -32.13 -5.58 -6.32
CA VAL A 137 -31.36 -4.60 -5.57
C VAL A 137 -30.23 -4.10 -6.43
N VAL A 138 -30.06 -2.77 -6.46
CA VAL A 138 -28.89 -2.10 -7.06
C VAL A 138 -28.29 -1.19 -6.01
N SER A 139 -27.00 -1.35 -5.72
CA SER A 139 -26.29 -0.45 -4.85
C SER A 139 -25.04 0.12 -5.51
N LYS A 140 -24.68 1.34 -5.13
CA LYS A 140 -23.45 2.02 -5.52
C LYS A 140 -22.84 2.62 -4.28
N ARG A 141 -21.53 2.45 -4.12
CA ARG A 141 -20.79 2.97 -2.95
C ARG A 141 -19.57 3.72 -3.40
N LEU A 142 -19.30 4.87 -2.77
CA LEU A 142 -18.05 5.61 -2.94
C LEU A 142 -17.45 6.04 -1.59
N VAL A 143 -16.13 6.18 -1.55
CA VAL A 143 -15.37 6.91 -0.54
C VAL A 143 -14.73 8.09 -1.25
N SER A 144 -15.11 9.31 -0.88
CA SER A 144 -14.74 10.50 -1.65
C SER A 144 -13.24 10.80 -1.59
N LEU A 145 -12.61 10.96 -2.75
CA LEU A 145 -11.23 11.43 -2.89
C LEU A 145 -11.09 12.95 -2.79
N THR A 146 -12.21 13.69 -2.80
CA THR A 146 -12.26 15.17 -2.70
C THR A 146 -12.73 15.63 -1.34
N GLN A 147 -13.77 15.01 -0.78
CA GLN A 147 -14.32 15.31 0.54
C GLN A 147 -13.83 14.28 1.56
N ARG A 148 -12.69 14.55 2.18
CA ARG A 148 -11.89 13.63 3.02
C ARG A 148 -12.70 12.78 3.99
N SER A 149 -13.73 13.36 4.62
CA SER A 149 -14.51 12.73 5.70
C SER A 149 -15.74 11.98 5.20
N ILE A 150 -16.00 11.93 3.89
CA ILE A 150 -17.28 11.49 3.33
C ILE A 150 -17.15 10.16 2.61
N ALA A 151 -18.12 9.28 2.93
CA ALA A 151 -18.51 8.14 2.11
C ALA A 151 -20.01 8.26 1.79
N ALA A 152 -20.47 7.63 0.72
CA ALA A 152 -21.88 7.63 0.35
C ALA A 152 -22.30 6.30 -0.29
N ILE A 153 -23.56 5.94 -0.09
CA ILE A 153 -24.18 4.74 -0.66
C ILE A 153 -25.51 5.14 -1.28
N GLU A 154 -25.69 4.83 -2.56
CA GLU A 154 -26.98 4.83 -3.24
C GLU A 154 -27.51 3.40 -3.25
N TYR A 155 -28.74 3.19 -2.79
CA TYR A 155 -29.37 1.87 -2.69
C TYR A 155 -30.79 1.92 -3.25
N GLU A 156 -31.07 1.08 -4.25
CA GLU A 156 -32.33 1.04 -4.97
C GLU A 156 -32.95 -0.37 -4.90
N ILE A 157 -34.25 -0.44 -4.66
CA ILE A 157 -35.05 -1.65 -4.54
C ILE A 157 -36.22 -1.59 -5.52
N GLU A 158 -36.46 -2.72 -6.23
CA GLU A 158 -37.58 -2.86 -7.20
C GLU A 158 -38.20 -4.26 -7.10
N PRO A 159 -39.49 -4.41 -6.73
CA PRO A 159 -40.22 -5.68 -6.89
C PRO A 159 -40.45 -6.04 -8.36
N ILE A 160 -40.18 -7.29 -8.75
CA ILE A 160 -40.24 -7.73 -10.17
C ILE A 160 -41.55 -8.46 -10.51
N ASP A 161 -42.10 -9.24 -9.59
CA ASP A 161 -43.20 -10.17 -9.86
C ASP A 161 -44.54 -9.79 -9.23
N GLY A 162 -44.60 -8.76 -8.38
CA GLY A 162 -45.83 -8.30 -7.71
C GLY A 162 -45.56 -7.14 -6.76
N SER A 163 -46.54 -6.77 -5.97
CA SER A 163 -46.32 -5.80 -4.86
C SER A 163 -45.60 -6.47 -3.69
N ALA A 164 -44.77 -5.71 -2.99
CA ALA A 164 -44.07 -6.18 -1.82
C ALA A 164 -44.07 -5.11 -0.71
N ARG A 165 -44.27 -5.51 0.54
CA ARG A 165 -43.98 -4.66 1.69
C ARG A 165 -42.48 -4.62 1.91
N ILE A 166 -41.93 -3.41 1.94
CA ILE A 166 -40.50 -3.15 2.12
C ILE A 166 -40.28 -2.47 3.47
N VAL A 167 -39.37 -3.03 4.25
CA VAL A 167 -38.79 -2.36 5.41
C VAL A 167 -37.28 -2.26 5.20
N LEU A 168 -36.81 -1.03 5.03
CA LEU A 168 -35.40 -0.73 4.86
C LEU A 168 -34.89 -0.08 6.13
N GLN A 169 -33.75 -0.57 6.67
CA GLN A 169 -33.12 -0.07 7.89
C GLN A 169 -31.66 0.29 7.62
N SER A 170 -31.40 1.59 7.50
CA SER A 170 -30.05 2.12 7.36
C SER A 170 -29.46 2.35 8.74
N GLU A 171 -28.32 1.74 9.03
CA GLU A 171 -27.75 1.66 10.38
C GLU A 171 -26.34 2.26 10.50
N LEU A 172 -26.03 2.80 11.67
CA LEU A 172 -24.70 2.94 12.24
C LEU A 172 -24.58 1.92 13.36
N VAL A 173 -23.60 1.03 13.28
CA VAL A 173 -23.39 -0.04 14.27
C VAL A 173 -21.97 0.02 14.81
N THR A 174 -21.83 0.09 16.13
CA THR A 174 -20.52 0.12 16.80
C THR A 174 -20.29 -1.20 17.53
N ASN A 175 -19.04 -1.58 17.76
CA ASN A 175 -18.65 -2.80 18.48
C ASN A 175 -19.25 -4.08 17.88
N GLU A 176 -19.20 -4.20 16.55
CA GLU A 176 -19.60 -5.44 15.85
C GLU A 176 -18.80 -6.64 16.35
N GLU A 177 -19.43 -7.80 16.44
CA GLU A 177 -18.75 -9.06 16.78
C GLU A 177 -17.68 -9.39 15.72
N LEU A 178 -16.51 -9.74 16.20
CA LEU A 178 -15.38 -10.14 15.35
C LEU A 178 -15.22 -11.67 15.35
N PRO A 179 -14.73 -12.27 14.26
CA PRO A 179 -14.42 -13.68 14.22
C PRO A 179 -13.33 -14.03 15.23
N LEU A 180 -13.23 -15.30 15.62
CA LEU A 180 -12.21 -15.79 16.56
C LEU A 180 -10.80 -15.45 16.11
N PRO A 181 -9.88 -15.18 17.07
CA PRO A 181 -8.48 -14.85 16.76
C PRO A 181 -7.81 -15.93 15.92
N ASN A 182 -6.97 -15.50 14.98
CA ASN A 182 -6.11 -16.39 14.20
C ASN A 182 -4.71 -16.43 14.85
N ALA A 183 -4.06 -17.61 14.84
CA ALA A 183 -2.69 -17.76 15.33
C ALA A 183 -1.62 -17.22 14.35
N ASP A 184 -1.99 -16.81 13.15
CA ASP A 184 -1.07 -16.22 12.16
C ASP A 184 -0.57 -14.85 12.65
N PRO A 185 0.75 -14.63 12.82
CA PRO A 185 1.31 -13.36 13.29
C PRO A 185 1.10 -12.20 12.31
N ARG A 186 0.63 -12.46 11.09
CA ARG A 186 0.25 -11.46 10.09
C ARG A 186 -1.19 -10.96 10.24
N ALA A 187 -2.03 -11.70 10.98
CA ALA A 187 -3.39 -11.28 11.31
C ALA A 187 -3.39 -10.22 12.42
N ALA A 188 -4.45 -9.42 12.48
CA ALA A 188 -4.62 -8.45 13.55
C ALA A 188 -5.06 -9.10 14.86
N ALA A 189 -4.75 -8.46 15.98
CA ALA A 189 -5.33 -8.79 17.26
C ALA A 189 -6.85 -8.51 17.27
N VAL A 190 -7.61 -9.40 17.87
CA VAL A 190 -9.05 -9.22 18.10
C VAL A 190 -9.25 -8.53 19.44
N LEU A 191 -9.92 -7.38 19.43
CA LEU A 191 -10.25 -6.59 20.61
C LEU A 191 -11.76 -6.54 20.78
N GLU A 192 -12.25 -6.99 21.93
CA GLU A 192 -13.68 -6.98 22.23
C GLU A 192 -14.13 -5.56 22.62
N ALA A 193 -15.19 -5.06 21.97
CA ALA A 193 -15.85 -3.79 22.24
C ALA A 193 -14.90 -2.62 22.59
N PRO A 194 -13.94 -2.24 21.71
CA PRO A 194 -12.90 -1.26 22.04
C PRO A 194 -13.40 0.19 22.13
N LEU A 195 -14.68 0.44 21.84
CA LEU A 195 -15.28 1.76 21.75
C LEU A 195 -16.36 1.95 22.83
N ARG A 196 -16.18 2.93 23.71
CA ARG A 196 -17.16 3.32 24.73
C ARG A 196 -18.00 4.49 24.25
N ALA A 197 -19.33 4.38 24.31
CA ALA A 197 -20.24 5.46 23.92
C ALA A 197 -20.08 6.70 24.81
N GLU A 198 -20.06 7.89 24.22
CA GLU A 198 -20.05 9.19 24.90
C GLU A 198 -21.32 10.00 24.59
N GLU A 199 -21.83 9.93 23.35
CA GLU A 199 -23.07 10.66 22.95
C GLU A 199 -23.72 9.97 21.75
N HIS A 200 -25.04 9.94 21.71
CA HIS A 200 -25.84 9.63 20.54
C HIS A 200 -26.93 10.66 20.32
N THR A 201 -27.18 11.04 19.09
CA THR A 201 -28.22 12.03 18.74
C THR A 201 -28.86 11.68 17.40
N HIS A 202 -30.14 12.03 17.25
CA HIS A 202 -30.82 11.97 15.96
C HIS A 202 -31.79 13.15 15.79
N ASN A 203 -32.00 13.56 14.54
CA ASN A 203 -32.94 14.60 14.16
C ASN A 203 -33.34 14.47 12.70
N GLY A 204 -34.62 14.25 12.41
CA GLY A 204 -35.10 14.01 11.05
C GLY A 204 -34.47 12.76 10.42
N THR A 205 -33.74 12.91 9.34
CA THR A 205 -33.04 11.82 8.61
C THR A 205 -31.60 11.60 9.07
N LYS A 206 -31.14 12.42 10.04
CA LYS A 206 -29.75 12.45 10.51
C LYS A 206 -29.60 11.75 11.86
N ALA A 207 -28.51 10.99 12.02
CA ALA A 207 -28.08 10.48 13.32
C ALA A 207 -26.56 10.57 13.44
N ILE A 208 -26.06 10.79 14.67
CA ILE A 208 -24.63 10.86 14.99
C ILE A 208 -24.36 10.05 16.26
N LEU A 209 -23.33 9.20 16.22
CA LEU A 209 -22.78 8.49 17.35
C LEU A 209 -21.38 9.00 17.64
N VAL A 210 -21.04 9.21 18.92
CA VAL A 210 -19.70 9.60 19.36
C VAL A 210 -19.22 8.58 20.39
N HIS A 211 -18.04 8.03 20.11
CA HIS A 211 -17.41 7.03 20.97
C HIS A 211 -15.98 7.46 21.33
N ARG A 212 -15.42 6.79 22.31
CA ARG A 212 -14.03 6.94 22.72
C ARG A 212 -13.38 5.59 22.88
N THR A 213 -12.18 5.42 22.33
CA THR A 213 -11.35 4.24 22.58
C THR A 213 -10.98 4.17 24.06
N GLU A 214 -10.90 2.98 24.62
CA GLU A 214 -10.78 2.79 26.07
C GLU A 214 -9.38 3.14 26.59
N HIS A 215 -8.34 2.68 25.93
CA HIS A 215 -6.95 2.85 26.39
C HIS A 215 -6.20 3.94 25.60
N SER A 216 -6.37 4.01 24.30
CA SER A 216 -5.71 5.03 23.47
C SER A 216 -6.33 6.42 23.60
N GLY A 217 -7.54 6.52 24.14
CA GLY A 217 -8.21 7.78 24.46
C GLY A 217 -8.66 8.61 23.25
N LEU A 218 -8.76 8.00 22.08
CA LEU A 218 -9.16 8.64 20.83
C LEU A 218 -10.68 8.79 20.77
N ARG A 219 -11.18 9.97 20.44
CA ARG A 219 -12.61 10.19 20.22
C ARG A 219 -12.93 10.05 18.76
N VAL A 220 -13.98 9.27 18.43
CA VAL A 220 -14.48 9.01 17.08
C VAL A 220 -15.93 9.44 17.01
N ALA A 221 -16.29 10.24 16.03
CA ALA A 221 -17.67 10.62 15.72
C ALA A 221 -18.04 10.14 14.33
N VAL A 222 -19.19 9.50 14.20
CA VAL A 222 -19.71 9.00 12.93
C VAL A 222 -21.16 9.44 12.78
N GLY A 223 -21.50 10.00 11.64
CA GLY A 223 -22.85 10.46 11.35
C GLY A 223 -23.35 9.91 10.03
N MET A 224 -24.67 9.79 9.92
CA MET A 224 -25.39 9.51 8.68
C MET A 224 -26.50 10.54 8.43
N ASP A 225 -26.80 10.80 7.16
CA ASP A 225 -27.96 11.58 6.71
C ASP A 225 -28.49 10.97 5.41
N HIS A 226 -29.79 11.18 5.10
CA HIS A 226 -30.43 10.46 4.00
C HIS A 226 -31.24 11.38 3.08
N GLU A 227 -31.24 11.04 1.79
CA GLU A 227 -32.24 11.44 0.81
C GLU A 227 -33.05 10.22 0.39
N ILE A 228 -34.38 10.40 0.21
CA ILE A 228 -35.30 9.30 -0.06
C ILE A 228 -36.16 9.65 -1.25
N TYR A 229 -36.29 8.71 -2.16
CA TYR A 229 -37.14 8.83 -3.35
C TYR A 229 -37.99 7.57 -3.49
N GLY A 230 -39.31 7.73 -3.45
CA GLY A 230 -40.24 6.59 -3.48
C GLY A 230 -41.69 7.06 -3.37
N PRO A 231 -42.65 6.16 -3.06
CA PRO A 231 -44.07 6.50 -2.91
C PRO A 231 -44.33 7.52 -1.82
N GLU A 232 -45.35 8.38 -1.99
CA GLU A 232 -45.77 9.36 -0.96
C GLU A 232 -46.21 8.71 0.36
N SER A 233 -46.67 7.46 0.31
CA SER A 233 -47.17 6.69 1.47
C SER A 233 -46.08 6.09 2.37
N MET A 234 -44.82 6.50 2.22
CA MET A 234 -43.71 6.03 3.05
C MET A 234 -43.84 6.52 4.51
N TYR A 235 -43.64 5.59 5.45
CA TYR A 235 -43.38 5.92 6.83
C TYR A 235 -41.91 5.90 7.13
N VAL A 236 -41.40 6.94 7.79
CA VAL A 236 -39.98 7.08 8.15
C VAL A 236 -39.81 7.33 9.64
N GLU A 237 -38.81 6.72 10.24
CA GLU A 237 -38.49 6.85 11.66
C GLU A 237 -36.98 6.82 11.86
N THR A 238 -36.48 7.58 12.82
CA THR A 238 -35.07 7.56 13.23
C THR A 238 -34.98 7.36 14.72
N GLU A 239 -34.09 6.44 15.12
CA GLU A 239 -33.78 6.15 16.52
C GLU A 239 -32.28 6.09 16.75
N SER A 240 -31.83 6.31 17.99
CA SER A 240 -30.44 6.15 18.38
C SER A 240 -30.28 5.68 19.81
N ALA A 241 -29.29 4.86 20.03
CA ALA A 241 -28.82 4.34 21.31
C ALA A 241 -27.30 4.38 21.36
N ASP A 242 -26.69 3.90 22.41
CA ASP A 242 -25.23 3.97 22.64
C ASP A 242 -24.42 3.45 21.44
N ASP A 243 -24.69 2.23 20.98
CA ASP A 243 -23.91 1.58 19.89
C ASP A 243 -24.69 1.42 18.57
N LEU A 244 -25.90 1.96 18.50
CA LEU A 244 -26.79 1.82 17.35
C LEU A 244 -27.50 3.14 17.03
N ALA A 245 -27.47 3.53 15.75
CA ALA A 245 -28.44 4.46 15.21
C ALA A 245 -29.09 3.83 13.98
N ARG A 246 -30.42 4.03 13.83
CA ARG A 246 -31.20 3.42 12.76
C ARG A 246 -32.15 4.44 12.15
N PHE A 247 -32.14 4.49 10.82
CA PHE A 247 -33.11 5.19 10.00
C PHE A 247 -33.93 4.15 9.24
N SER A 248 -35.24 4.07 9.53
CA SER A 248 -36.14 3.07 8.98
C SER A 248 -37.09 3.70 7.96
N VAL A 249 -37.30 3.01 6.83
CA VAL A 249 -38.33 3.34 5.84
C VAL A 249 -39.22 2.14 5.66
N THR A 250 -40.52 2.31 5.85
CA THR A 250 -41.54 1.28 5.60
C THR A 250 -42.51 1.75 4.52
N THR A 251 -42.69 0.91 3.50
CA THR A 251 -43.62 1.21 2.37
C THR A 251 -44.09 -0.08 1.68
N VAL A 252 -45.08 0.03 0.84
CA VAL A 252 -45.47 -1.00 -0.11
C VAL A 252 -45.08 -0.49 -1.49
N LEU A 253 -44.31 -1.30 -2.22
CA LEU A 253 -43.94 -1.03 -3.61
C LEU A 253 -44.80 -1.92 -4.54
N GLU A 254 -45.39 -1.31 -5.52
CA GLU A 254 -46.03 -2.05 -6.62
C GLU A 254 -44.98 -2.61 -7.57
N ARG A 255 -45.33 -3.60 -8.38
CA ARG A 255 -44.45 -4.19 -9.39
C ARG A 255 -43.77 -3.11 -10.25
N GLY A 256 -42.44 -3.09 -10.30
CA GLY A 256 -41.65 -2.13 -11.07
C GLY A 256 -41.54 -0.73 -10.42
N GLN A 257 -42.20 -0.48 -9.28
CA GLN A 257 -42.04 0.75 -8.54
C GLN A 257 -40.76 0.67 -7.72
N LYS A 258 -40.04 1.82 -7.59
CA LYS A 258 -38.73 1.86 -6.95
C LYS A 258 -38.76 2.63 -5.64
N LEU A 259 -38.01 2.13 -4.66
CA LEU A 259 -37.53 2.88 -3.51
C LEU A 259 -36.02 3.07 -3.67
N ARG A 260 -35.56 4.33 -3.66
CA ARG A 260 -34.16 4.70 -3.72
C ARG A 260 -33.81 5.55 -2.52
N ILE A 261 -32.74 5.21 -1.83
CA ILE A 261 -32.16 6.05 -0.79
C ILE A 261 -30.72 6.41 -1.17
N VAL A 262 -30.30 7.60 -0.77
CA VAL A 262 -28.91 8.00 -0.75
C VAL A 262 -28.51 8.22 0.70
N LYS A 263 -27.58 7.43 1.20
CA LYS A 263 -27.00 7.52 2.52
C LYS A 263 -25.67 8.23 2.45
N TYR A 264 -25.56 9.39 3.09
CA TYR A 264 -24.30 10.09 3.31
C TYR A 264 -23.76 9.68 4.66
N ILE A 265 -22.44 9.40 4.73
CA ILE A 265 -21.77 8.98 5.95
C ILE A 265 -20.58 9.90 6.15
N ALA A 266 -20.45 10.48 7.33
CA ALA A 266 -19.31 11.32 7.68
C ALA A 266 -18.56 10.74 8.88
N TYR A 267 -17.24 10.70 8.77
CA TYR A 267 -16.32 10.20 9.79
C TYR A 267 -15.39 11.29 10.28
N GLY A 268 -15.19 11.35 11.59
CA GLY A 268 -14.21 12.24 12.20
C GLY A 268 -13.62 11.62 13.46
N TRP A 269 -12.34 11.95 13.75
CA TRP A 269 -11.71 11.55 14.99
C TRP A 269 -10.69 12.57 15.47
N SER A 270 -10.38 12.54 16.77
CA SER A 270 -9.37 13.42 17.37
C SER A 270 -8.92 12.89 18.72
N SER A 271 -7.65 13.13 19.06
CA SER A 271 -7.11 12.94 20.41
C SER A 271 -7.28 14.18 21.30
N THR A 272 -7.57 15.37 20.74
CA THR A 272 -7.52 16.65 21.46
C THR A 272 -8.80 17.47 21.40
N ARG A 273 -9.65 17.29 20.37
CA ARG A 273 -10.87 18.07 20.21
C ARG A 273 -11.93 17.69 21.25
N SER A 274 -12.69 18.67 21.70
CA SER A 274 -13.84 18.45 22.55
C SER A 274 -14.93 17.67 21.81
N LEU A 275 -15.80 16.99 22.54
CA LEU A 275 -16.93 16.22 22.00
C LEU A 275 -17.82 17.11 21.09
N PRO A 276 -18.30 18.31 21.53
CA PRO A 276 -19.11 19.15 20.66
C PRO A 276 -18.40 19.55 19.36
N ALA A 277 -17.11 19.92 19.43
CA ALA A 277 -16.35 20.32 18.25
C ALA A 277 -16.23 19.20 17.21
N LEU A 278 -16.04 17.95 17.65
CA LEU A 278 -15.95 16.80 16.74
C LEU A 278 -17.32 16.43 16.16
N ARG A 279 -18.38 16.40 17.00
CA ARG A 279 -19.75 16.19 16.56
C ARG A 279 -20.16 17.22 15.50
N ASP A 280 -19.91 18.51 15.76
CA ASP A 280 -20.30 19.60 14.86
C ASP A 280 -19.50 19.55 13.54
N GLN A 281 -18.24 19.10 13.58
CA GLN A 281 -17.45 18.85 12.38
C GLN A 281 -18.09 17.78 11.48
N VAL A 282 -18.53 16.66 12.07
CA VAL A 282 -19.22 15.57 11.34
C VAL A 282 -20.57 16.07 10.80
N ALA A 283 -21.34 16.82 11.60
CA ALA A 283 -22.61 17.39 11.17
C ALA A 283 -22.44 18.36 9.98
N ALA A 284 -21.38 19.19 10.00
CA ALA A 284 -21.06 20.10 8.91
C ALA A 284 -20.65 19.36 7.63
N ALA A 285 -19.86 18.27 7.76
CA ALA A 285 -19.46 17.44 6.63
C ALA A 285 -20.67 16.77 5.96
N LEU A 286 -21.62 16.21 6.74
CA LEU A 286 -22.87 15.67 6.21
C LEU A 286 -23.69 16.73 5.46
N THR A 287 -23.78 17.94 6.01
CA THR A 287 -24.51 19.05 5.37
C THR A 287 -23.88 19.42 4.03
N ALA A 288 -22.55 19.48 3.96
CA ALA A 288 -21.83 19.76 2.72
C ALA A 288 -22.03 18.65 1.68
N ALA A 289 -21.91 17.37 2.09
CA ALA A 289 -22.13 16.23 1.19
C ALA A 289 -23.56 16.18 0.63
N ARG A 290 -24.56 16.47 1.47
CA ARG A 290 -25.96 16.55 1.06
C ARG A 290 -26.21 17.70 0.08
N TYR A 291 -25.50 18.82 0.25
CA TYR A 291 -25.57 19.93 -0.72
C TYR A 291 -24.93 19.58 -2.06
N THR A 292 -23.83 18.82 -2.04
CA THR A 292 -23.15 18.32 -3.25
C THR A 292 -24.02 17.27 -3.97
N GLN A 293 -24.81 16.50 -3.25
CA GLN A 293 -25.64 15.38 -3.72
C GLN A 293 -24.80 14.22 -4.30
N TRP A 294 -25.46 13.08 -4.56
CA TRP A 294 -24.81 11.88 -5.08
C TRP A 294 -24.09 12.14 -6.41
N ASP A 295 -24.79 12.74 -7.38
CA ASP A 295 -24.23 12.99 -8.71
C ASP A 295 -23.03 13.94 -8.66
N GLY A 296 -23.10 14.98 -7.82
CA GLY A 296 -21.98 15.90 -7.60
C GLY A 296 -20.75 15.18 -6.99
N LEU A 297 -20.94 14.28 -6.01
CA LEU A 297 -19.84 13.50 -5.42
C LEU A 297 -19.19 12.59 -6.47
N VAL A 298 -19.99 11.94 -7.35
CA VAL A 298 -19.48 11.10 -8.43
C VAL A 298 -18.72 11.94 -9.46
N ASP A 299 -19.20 13.10 -9.83
CA ASP A 299 -18.54 14.00 -10.79
C ASP A 299 -17.22 14.55 -10.25
N GLU A 300 -17.17 14.94 -8.98
CA GLU A 300 -15.93 15.31 -8.29
C GLU A 300 -14.91 14.16 -8.30
N GLN A 301 -15.37 12.94 -8.02
CA GLN A 301 -14.58 11.71 -8.00
C GLN A 301 -13.97 11.42 -9.38
N ARG A 302 -14.80 11.42 -10.43
CA ARG A 302 -14.37 11.24 -11.83
C ARG A 302 -13.36 12.30 -12.25
N GLY A 303 -13.60 13.56 -11.88
CA GLY A 303 -12.70 14.67 -12.17
C GLY A 303 -11.34 14.50 -11.49
N TYR A 304 -11.31 14.00 -10.23
CA TYR A 304 -10.09 13.71 -9.51
C TYR A 304 -9.31 12.55 -10.17
N LEU A 305 -9.98 11.44 -10.44
CA LEU A 305 -9.37 10.24 -11.05
C LEU A 305 -8.90 10.52 -12.48
N LYS A 306 -9.65 11.32 -13.27
CA LYS A 306 -9.20 11.72 -14.60
C LYS A 306 -7.85 12.42 -14.55
N ARG A 307 -7.67 13.40 -13.64
CA ARG A 307 -6.38 14.11 -13.50
C ARG A 307 -5.26 13.16 -13.07
N TYR A 308 -5.55 12.21 -12.18
CA TYR A 308 -4.59 11.21 -11.74
C TYR A 308 -4.14 10.30 -12.90
N TRP A 309 -5.09 9.71 -13.64
CA TRP A 309 -4.78 8.84 -14.77
C TRP A 309 -4.07 9.58 -15.91
N ASP A 310 -4.50 10.79 -16.24
CA ASP A 310 -3.84 11.64 -17.25
C ASP A 310 -2.36 11.92 -16.88
N ALA A 311 -2.04 11.97 -15.60
CA ALA A 311 -0.70 12.29 -15.11
C ALA A 311 0.20 11.07 -14.88
N SER A 312 -0.35 9.88 -14.61
CA SER A 312 0.44 8.77 -14.05
C SER A 312 0.12 7.39 -14.64
N ASP A 313 -0.82 7.23 -15.58
CA ASP A 313 -1.19 5.91 -16.13
C ASP A 313 0.03 5.16 -16.68
N ILE A 314 0.06 3.86 -16.40
CA ILE A 314 1.03 2.91 -16.95
C ILE A 314 0.29 1.99 -17.91
N GLU A 315 0.67 2.02 -19.17
CA GLU A 315 0.06 1.24 -20.25
C GLU A 315 0.98 0.09 -20.64
N VAL A 316 0.44 -1.12 -20.65
CA VAL A 316 1.11 -2.35 -21.02
C VAL A 316 0.34 -3.01 -22.16
N GLU A 317 1.00 -3.24 -23.30
CA GLU A 317 0.45 -3.97 -24.44
C GLU A 317 1.15 -5.32 -24.62
N GLY A 318 0.39 -6.33 -25.02
CA GLY A 318 0.81 -7.73 -25.13
C GLY A 318 0.21 -8.63 -24.05
N ASP A 319 -0.22 -8.07 -22.90
CA ASP A 319 -0.86 -8.82 -21.81
C ASP A 319 -1.97 -8.01 -21.13
N ILE A 320 -3.22 -8.32 -21.48
CA ILE A 320 -4.40 -7.59 -20.98
C ILE A 320 -4.68 -7.85 -19.49
N GLU A 321 -4.34 -9.04 -18.96
CA GLU A 321 -4.50 -9.34 -17.54
C GLU A 321 -3.47 -8.60 -16.70
N LEU A 322 -2.24 -8.49 -17.20
CA LEU A 322 -1.22 -7.65 -16.57
C LEU A 322 -1.62 -6.17 -16.60
N GLN A 323 -2.20 -5.68 -17.71
CA GLN A 323 -2.72 -4.31 -17.78
C GLN A 323 -3.80 -4.03 -16.75
N GLN A 324 -4.75 -4.97 -16.55
CA GLN A 324 -5.76 -4.88 -15.49
C GLN A 324 -5.11 -4.82 -14.10
N ALA A 325 -4.18 -5.74 -13.83
CA ALA A 325 -3.49 -5.82 -12.54
C ALA A 325 -2.67 -4.57 -12.23
N VAL A 326 -2.03 -3.96 -13.22
CA VAL A 326 -1.27 -2.71 -13.08
C VAL A 326 -2.20 -1.56 -12.68
N ARG A 327 -3.34 -1.39 -13.36
CA ARG A 327 -4.30 -0.33 -13.00
C ARG A 327 -5.00 -0.58 -11.68
N PHE A 328 -5.28 -1.83 -11.35
CA PHE A 328 -5.72 -2.24 -10.01
C PHE A 328 -4.70 -1.82 -8.95
N ALA A 329 -3.43 -2.12 -9.17
CA ALA A 329 -2.34 -1.73 -8.27
C ALA A 329 -2.26 -0.21 -8.09
N MET A 330 -2.23 0.54 -9.19
CA MET A 330 -2.19 2.01 -9.17
C MET A 330 -3.40 2.62 -8.44
N PHE A 331 -4.61 2.08 -8.65
CA PHE A 331 -5.83 2.54 -8.01
C PHE A 331 -5.78 2.36 -6.49
N HIS A 332 -5.32 1.19 -6.01
CA HIS A 332 -5.22 0.94 -4.57
C HIS A 332 -4.05 1.68 -3.90
N VAL A 333 -2.92 1.85 -4.59
CA VAL A 333 -1.82 2.70 -4.11
C VAL A 333 -2.25 4.16 -4.00
N LEU A 334 -3.02 4.67 -4.98
CA LEU A 334 -3.65 6.00 -4.88
C LEU A 334 -4.55 6.09 -3.65
N GLN A 335 -5.50 5.16 -3.49
CA GLN A 335 -6.44 5.15 -2.38
C GLN A 335 -5.73 5.14 -1.01
N ALA A 336 -4.62 4.40 -0.88
CA ALA A 336 -3.88 4.31 0.37
C ALA A 336 -3.28 5.66 0.82
N GLY A 337 -2.90 6.53 -0.13
CA GLY A 337 -2.18 7.78 0.15
C GLY A 337 -2.98 9.08 -0.07
N ALA A 338 -4.05 9.06 -0.87
CA ALA A 338 -4.65 10.27 -1.44
C ALA A 338 -5.07 11.34 -0.41
N ARG A 339 -5.66 10.95 0.72
CA ARG A 339 -6.15 11.82 1.79
C ARG A 339 -5.60 11.41 3.17
N ALA A 340 -4.41 10.82 3.17
CA ALA A 340 -3.70 10.46 4.39
C ALA A 340 -2.90 11.65 4.98
N GLU A 341 -3.51 12.83 5.00
CA GLU A 341 -2.83 14.06 5.44
C GLU A 341 -2.25 13.91 6.86
N GLU A 342 -0.94 14.03 6.95
CA GLU A 342 -0.14 13.91 8.17
C GLU A 342 -0.43 12.60 8.95
N ARG A 343 -0.54 11.49 8.21
CA ARG A 343 -0.73 10.14 8.76
C ARG A 343 0.14 9.14 8.00
N ALA A 344 0.38 8.00 8.66
CA ALA A 344 1.01 6.85 8.03
C ALA A 344 0.20 6.31 6.85
N ILE A 345 0.87 5.66 5.91
CA ILE A 345 0.22 4.79 4.93
C ILE A 345 0.35 3.36 5.48
N PRO A 346 -0.75 2.71 5.91
CA PRO A 346 -0.70 1.36 6.45
C PRO A 346 -0.28 0.33 5.39
N ALA A 347 0.38 -0.75 5.78
CA ALA A 347 0.82 -1.82 4.88
C ALA A 347 -0.35 -2.44 4.08
N LYS A 348 -1.55 -2.43 4.64
CA LYS A 348 -2.80 -2.92 4.01
C LYS A 348 -3.70 -1.78 3.46
N GLY A 349 -3.30 -0.51 3.51
CA GLY A 349 -4.00 0.62 2.89
C GLY A 349 -5.44 0.84 3.33
N LEU A 350 -5.83 0.45 4.54
CA LEU A 350 -7.20 0.47 5.09
C LEU A 350 -8.18 -0.49 4.37
N THR A 351 -7.68 -1.52 3.69
CA THR A 351 -8.51 -2.55 3.02
C THR A 351 -8.73 -3.78 3.89
N GLY A 352 -8.06 -3.85 5.04
CA GLY A 352 -8.18 -4.92 6.01
C GLY A 352 -7.28 -4.68 7.23
N PRO A 353 -7.44 -5.51 8.30
CA PRO A 353 -6.77 -5.31 9.57
C PRO A 353 -5.36 -5.92 9.62
N GLY A 354 -4.90 -6.60 8.57
CA GLY A 354 -3.63 -7.32 8.58
C GLY A 354 -2.46 -6.47 9.06
N TYR A 355 -1.52 -7.09 9.73
CA TYR A 355 -0.40 -6.43 10.41
C TYR A 355 -0.81 -5.38 11.45
N ASP A 356 -1.97 -5.57 12.11
CA ASP A 356 -2.54 -4.62 13.08
C ASP A 356 -2.79 -3.20 12.52
N GLY A 357 -2.80 -3.02 11.19
CA GLY A 357 -2.94 -1.71 10.54
C GLY A 357 -1.68 -0.84 10.60
N HIS A 358 -0.52 -1.41 10.90
CA HIS A 358 0.75 -0.68 11.00
C HIS A 358 1.29 -0.25 9.63
N CYS A 359 2.07 0.81 9.63
CA CYS A 359 3.05 1.11 8.59
C CYS A 359 4.41 0.50 8.94
N PHE A 360 5.21 0.28 7.90
CA PHE A 360 6.56 -0.27 7.94
C PHE A 360 7.45 0.57 7.00
N TRP A 361 8.72 0.19 6.89
CA TRP A 361 9.67 0.72 5.91
C TRP A 361 9.25 0.49 4.45
N ASP A 362 8.33 -0.44 4.22
CA ASP A 362 7.68 -0.71 2.95
C ASP A 362 7.13 0.56 2.29
N THR A 363 6.60 1.48 3.11
CA THR A 363 6.07 2.76 2.65
C THR A 363 7.16 3.56 1.95
N GLU A 364 8.30 3.74 2.58
CA GLU A 364 9.40 4.59 2.11
C GLU A 364 10.13 3.99 0.91
N VAL A 365 10.27 2.66 0.87
CA VAL A 365 11.07 1.98 -0.16
C VAL A 365 10.26 1.57 -1.39
N PHE A 366 8.97 1.26 -1.24
CA PHE A 366 8.14 0.78 -2.34
C PHE A 366 7.00 1.74 -2.72
N VAL A 367 6.26 2.27 -1.73
CA VAL A 367 5.05 3.07 -1.99
C VAL A 367 5.40 4.51 -2.37
N LEU A 368 6.21 5.19 -1.57
CA LEU A 368 6.57 6.58 -1.81
C LEU A 368 7.34 6.80 -3.12
N PRO A 369 8.23 5.90 -3.60
CA PRO A 369 8.84 6.04 -4.91
C PRO A 369 7.85 6.14 -6.07
N VAL A 370 6.74 5.38 -6.02
CA VAL A 370 5.67 5.46 -7.03
C VAL A 370 4.88 6.76 -6.89
N LEU A 371 4.45 7.07 -5.66
CA LEU A 371 3.67 8.28 -5.39
C LEU A 371 4.47 9.58 -5.63
N THR A 372 5.79 9.56 -5.52
CA THR A 372 6.63 10.74 -5.79
C THR A 372 6.45 11.28 -7.21
N TYR A 373 6.26 10.40 -8.18
CA TYR A 373 6.03 10.78 -9.57
C TYR A 373 4.56 10.94 -9.93
N ALA A 374 3.65 10.27 -9.20
CA ALA A 374 2.22 10.25 -9.51
C ALA A 374 1.40 11.24 -8.66
N LEU A 375 1.75 11.39 -7.38
CA LEU A 375 1.00 12.18 -6.41
C LEU A 375 1.95 12.78 -5.33
N PRO A 376 2.89 13.67 -5.69
CA PRO A 376 3.93 14.17 -4.77
C PRO A 376 3.38 14.81 -3.50
N HIS A 377 2.19 15.41 -3.54
CA HIS A 377 1.55 15.97 -2.35
C HIS A 377 1.30 14.90 -1.26
N ALA A 378 0.88 13.69 -1.63
CA ALA A 378 0.68 12.61 -0.66
C ALA A 378 2.00 12.20 0.00
N VAL A 379 3.10 12.22 -0.76
CA VAL A 379 4.46 11.93 -0.23
C VAL A 379 4.87 12.98 0.79
N ALA A 380 4.68 14.27 0.49
CA ALA A 380 4.94 15.35 1.44
C ALA A 380 4.17 15.15 2.75
N GLN A 381 2.90 14.74 2.69
CA GLN A 381 2.08 14.48 3.88
C GLN A 381 2.58 13.28 4.69
N ALA A 382 2.96 12.19 4.04
CA ALA A 382 3.53 11.01 4.71
C ALA A 382 4.86 11.35 5.40
N LEU A 383 5.72 12.13 4.76
CA LEU A 383 7.00 12.56 5.34
C LEU A 383 6.83 13.61 6.46
N ARG A 384 5.82 14.49 6.39
CA ARG A 384 5.43 15.38 7.51
C ARG A 384 4.95 14.57 8.71
N TRP A 385 4.23 13.49 8.47
CA TRP A 385 3.88 12.57 9.55
C TRP A 385 5.14 11.98 10.21
N ARG A 386 6.13 11.51 9.43
CA ARG A 386 7.42 11.05 9.99
C ARG A 386 8.09 12.16 10.83
N HIS A 387 8.12 13.40 10.33
CA HIS A 387 8.64 14.54 11.09
C HIS A 387 7.88 14.73 12.42
N SER A 388 6.55 14.63 12.41
CA SER A 388 5.74 14.80 13.63
C SER A 388 6.00 13.72 14.70
N THR A 389 6.58 12.57 14.31
CA THR A 389 6.94 11.46 15.21
C THR A 389 8.41 11.54 15.71
N LEU A 390 9.18 12.54 15.29
CA LEU A 390 10.58 12.73 15.75
C LEU A 390 10.75 12.73 17.27
N PRO A 391 9.88 13.36 18.08
CA PRO A 391 10.03 13.29 19.55
C PRO A 391 10.06 11.85 20.07
N LEU A 392 9.15 10.99 19.58
CA LEU A 392 9.10 9.56 19.96
C LEU A 392 10.33 8.79 19.44
N ALA A 393 10.79 9.13 18.24
CA ALA A 393 11.99 8.52 17.67
C ALA A 393 13.27 8.90 18.44
N ARG A 394 13.36 10.14 18.98
CA ARG A 394 14.43 10.56 19.89
C ARG A 394 14.39 9.82 21.22
N GLU A 395 13.20 9.67 21.80
CA GLU A 395 13.01 8.89 23.04
C GLU A 395 13.46 7.45 22.83
N ARG A 396 13.11 6.84 21.68
CA ARG A 396 13.53 5.48 21.33
C ARG A 396 15.04 5.36 21.17
N ALA A 397 15.70 6.31 20.49
CA ALA A 397 17.15 6.35 20.38
C ALA A 397 17.81 6.41 21.77
N ALA A 398 17.37 7.33 22.63
CA ALA A 398 17.88 7.47 24.00
C ALA A 398 17.66 6.20 24.84
N GLN A 399 16.52 5.52 24.71
CA GLN A 399 16.24 4.25 25.38
C GLN A 399 17.28 3.17 25.00
N LEU A 400 17.75 3.15 23.76
CA LEU A 400 18.77 2.23 23.29
C LEU A 400 20.21 2.73 23.42
N GLY A 401 20.43 3.87 24.11
CA GLY A 401 21.74 4.47 24.32
C GLY A 401 22.34 5.12 23.07
N LEU A 402 21.51 5.53 22.12
CA LEU A 402 21.90 6.18 20.87
C LEU A 402 21.55 7.67 20.88
N ALA A 403 22.29 8.46 20.07
CA ALA A 403 21.95 9.85 19.79
C ALA A 403 20.96 9.95 18.62
N GLY A 404 20.38 11.15 18.42
CA GLY A 404 19.50 11.44 17.30
C GLY A 404 18.13 10.77 17.39
N ALA A 405 17.64 10.25 16.29
CA ALA A 405 16.29 9.66 16.20
C ALA A 405 16.33 8.25 15.61
N LEU A 406 15.67 7.32 16.29
CA LEU A 406 15.45 5.93 15.85
C LEU A 406 13.97 5.68 15.59
N PHE A 407 13.60 5.62 14.32
CA PHE A 407 12.23 5.35 13.92
C PHE A 407 11.86 3.86 14.11
N PRO A 408 10.60 3.58 14.47
CA PRO A 408 10.14 2.22 14.72
C PRO A 408 10.08 1.38 13.44
N TRP A 409 10.28 0.08 13.59
CA TRP A 409 10.11 -0.89 12.49
C TRP A 409 8.64 -1.00 12.07
N ARG A 410 7.71 -0.99 13.05
CA ARG A 410 6.26 -0.98 12.78
C ARG A 410 5.49 -0.13 13.79
N THR A 411 4.52 0.66 13.31
CA THR A 411 3.77 1.59 14.16
C THR A 411 2.51 2.11 13.47
N ILE A 412 1.59 2.70 14.27
CA ILE A 412 0.52 3.58 13.78
C ILE A 412 0.80 5.04 14.18
N ARG A 413 1.26 5.28 15.41
CA ARG A 413 1.43 6.62 15.99
C ARG A 413 2.88 7.09 16.08
N GLY A 414 3.84 6.20 16.03
CA GLY A 414 5.28 6.53 16.09
C GLY A 414 6.07 5.75 17.12
N GLU A 415 5.44 5.02 18.07
CA GLU A 415 6.12 4.12 18.99
C GLU A 415 6.42 2.78 18.33
N GLU A 416 7.50 2.12 18.74
CA GLU A 416 7.81 0.76 18.29
C GLU A 416 6.78 -0.24 18.83
N CYS A 417 6.23 -1.07 17.94
CA CYS A 417 5.19 -2.05 18.25
C CYS A 417 5.57 -3.50 17.86
N SER A 418 6.82 -3.76 17.50
CA SER A 418 7.24 -5.11 17.10
C SER A 418 7.50 -6.01 18.30
N GLY A 419 6.76 -7.13 18.38
CA GLY A 419 7.05 -8.21 19.32
C GLY A 419 8.22 -9.11 18.88
N TYR A 420 8.70 -8.96 17.64
CA TYR A 420 9.88 -9.66 17.12
C TYR A 420 11.13 -8.83 17.40
N TRP A 421 11.89 -9.21 18.41
CA TRP A 421 12.96 -8.38 18.96
C TRP A 421 14.06 -7.98 17.95
N PRO A 422 14.49 -8.81 16.97
CA PRO A 422 15.51 -8.38 16.02
C PRO A 422 15.04 -7.20 15.16
N ALA A 423 13.77 -7.18 14.79
CA ALA A 423 13.17 -6.05 14.07
C ALA A 423 13.02 -4.82 14.98
N GLY A 424 12.39 -4.95 16.14
CA GLY A 424 12.12 -3.84 17.05
C GLY A 424 13.35 -3.22 17.72
N THR A 425 14.49 -3.93 17.75
CA THR A 425 15.70 -3.47 18.48
C THR A 425 16.97 -3.44 17.64
N ALA A 426 16.99 -3.93 16.42
CA ALA A 426 18.18 -4.01 15.57
C ALA A 426 17.96 -3.66 14.09
N ALA A 427 16.74 -3.47 13.63
CA ALA A 427 16.44 -3.03 12.26
C ALA A 427 16.56 -1.51 12.16
N PHE A 428 17.78 -1.01 12.14
CA PHE A 428 18.06 0.43 12.16
C PHE A 428 17.92 1.09 10.78
N HIS A 429 17.89 0.31 9.69
CA HIS A 429 17.81 0.84 8.33
C HIS A 429 16.57 1.71 8.08
N ILE A 430 15.48 1.55 8.86
CA ILE A 430 14.25 2.36 8.73
C ILE A 430 14.54 3.86 8.75
N GLY A 431 15.43 4.33 9.64
CA GLY A 431 15.84 5.73 9.69
C GLY A 431 16.46 6.22 8.38
N ALA A 432 17.30 5.39 7.75
CA ALA A 432 17.93 5.70 6.48
C ALA A 432 16.94 5.57 5.31
N ASP A 433 15.98 4.64 5.35
CA ASP A 433 14.93 4.50 4.34
C ASP A 433 14.07 5.78 4.28
N ILE A 434 13.70 6.33 5.44
CA ILE A 434 13.00 7.61 5.56
C ILE A 434 13.85 8.76 5.02
N ALA A 435 15.13 8.82 5.39
CA ALA A 435 16.05 9.85 4.91
C ALA A 435 16.23 9.82 3.38
N VAL A 436 16.33 8.62 2.80
CA VAL A 436 16.40 8.44 1.34
C VAL A 436 15.10 8.86 0.67
N ALA A 437 13.94 8.57 1.27
CA ALA A 437 12.64 9.02 0.77
C ALA A 437 12.53 10.56 0.80
N VAL A 438 13.01 11.24 1.88
CA VAL A 438 13.11 12.70 1.94
C VAL A 438 13.99 13.24 0.82
N ALA A 439 15.21 12.69 0.67
CA ALA A 439 16.16 13.13 -0.35
C ALA A 439 15.62 12.93 -1.78
N ARG A 440 14.93 11.80 -2.04
CA ARG A 440 14.27 11.52 -3.32
C ARG A 440 13.14 12.52 -3.59
N TYR A 441 12.26 12.74 -2.61
CA TYR A 441 11.15 13.69 -2.74
C TYR A 441 11.67 15.07 -3.13
N VAL A 442 12.65 15.60 -2.39
CA VAL A 442 13.25 16.92 -2.67
C VAL A 442 13.92 16.97 -4.05
N ARG A 443 14.64 15.90 -4.44
CA ARG A 443 15.32 15.82 -5.73
C ARG A 443 14.33 15.81 -6.89
N VAL A 444 13.25 15.04 -6.79
CA VAL A 444 12.25 14.87 -7.85
C VAL A 444 11.31 16.07 -7.95
N THR A 445 10.93 16.67 -6.83
CA THR A 445 9.97 17.78 -6.82
C THR A 445 10.63 19.16 -6.88
N GLY A 446 11.82 19.30 -6.33
CA GLY A 446 12.48 20.59 -6.11
C GLY A 446 11.92 21.37 -4.93
N ASP A 447 11.11 20.75 -4.05
CA ASP A 447 10.44 21.41 -2.91
C ASP A 447 11.44 21.75 -1.79
N ARG A 448 12.08 22.91 -1.92
CA ARG A 448 13.06 23.42 -0.95
C ARG A 448 12.44 23.91 0.35
N ASP A 449 11.17 24.32 0.31
CA ASP A 449 10.44 24.73 1.53
C ASP A 449 10.17 23.51 2.40
N PHE A 450 9.72 22.40 1.80
CA PHE A 450 9.60 21.13 2.53
C PHE A 450 10.95 20.67 3.11
N GLU A 451 12.02 20.74 2.31
CA GLU A 451 13.36 20.36 2.78
C GLU A 451 13.77 21.18 4.00
N ARG A 452 13.60 22.51 3.96
CA ARG A 452 13.95 23.42 5.06
C ARG A 452 13.13 23.15 6.33
N ASP A 453 11.80 23.03 6.17
CA ASP A 453 10.85 23.06 7.29
C ASP A 453 10.66 21.69 7.97
N TYR A 454 10.90 20.59 7.24
CA TYR A 454 10.66 19.21 7.71
C TYR A 454 11.83 18.26 7.41
N GLY A 455 12.31 18.25 6.17
CA GLY A 455 13.31 17.29 5.71
C GLY A 455 14.65 17.43 6.41
N LEU A 456 15.10 18.66 6.65
CA LEU A 456 16.40 18.96 7.28
C LEU A 456 16.50 18.32 8.66
N GLU A 457 15.50 18.48 9.51
CA GLU A 457 15.52 17.92 10.87
C GLU A 457 15.49 16.39 10.85
N ILE A 458 14.71 15.77 10.00
CA ILE A 458 14.73 14.30 9.81
C ILE A 458 16.13 13.82 9.43
N LEU A 459 16.75 14.46 8.41
CA LEU A 459 18.08 14.08 7.90
C LEU A 459 19.17 14.22 8.98
N ILE A 460 19.14 15.31 9.75
CA ILE A 460 20.08 15.55 10.84
C ILE A 460 19.96 14.49 11.93
N GLU A 461 18.75 14.27 12.44
CA GLU A 461 18.53 13.39 13.57
C GLU A 461 18.84 11.93 13.25
N THR A 462 18.51 11.48 12.03
CA THR A 462 18.90 10.14 11.57
C THR A 462 20.41 10.02 11.34
N ALA A 463 21.07 11.07 10.84
CA ALA A 463 22.54 11.09 10.71
C ALA A 463 23.24 11.02 12.08
N ARG A 464 22.73 11.71 13.10
CA ARG A 464 23.20 11.62 14.50
C ARG A 464 23.10 10.18 15.01
N MET A 465 22.00 9.49 14.71
CA MET A 465 21.80 8.10 15.09
C MET A 465 22.88 7.21 14.47
N TRP A 466 23.09 7.29 13.14
CA TRP A 466 24.12 6.50 12.45
C TRP A 466 25.52 6.76 13.00
N ARG A 467 25.84 8.03 13.29
CA ARG A 467 27.15 8.40 13.81
C ARG A 467 27.38 7.86 15.22
N SER A 468 26.32 7.73 16.04
CA SER A 468 26.40 7.15 17.38
C SER A 468 26.39 5.62 17.39
N LEU A 469 25.76 4.98 16.40
CA LEU A 469 25.69 3.51 16.27
C LEU A 469 26.99 2.92 15.72
N GLY A 470 27.53 3.53 14.64
CA GLY A 470 28.73 3.05 13.97
C GLY A 470 30.02 3.57 14.60
N HIS A 471 31.14 2.97 14.23
CA HIS A 471 32.47 3.35 14.70
C HIS A 471 33.55 3.16 13.63
N HIS A 472 34.66 3.87 13.73
CA HIS A 472 35.83 3.61 12.93
C HIS A 472 36.65 2.47 13.55
N ASP A 473 37.02 1.50 12.73
CA ASP A 473 37.95 0.45 13.15
C ASP A 473 39.43 0.93 13.10
N ALA A 474 40.36 0.04 13.45
CA ALA A 474 41.79 0.33 13.44
C ALA A 474 42.36 0.64 12.03
N ALA A 475 41.68 0.25 10.97
CA ALA A 475 42.02 0.59 9.59
C ALA A 475 41.39 1.92 9.12
N GLY A 476 40.58 2.57 9.94
CA GLY A 476 39.88 3.80 9.63
C GLY A 476 38.60 3.60 8.85
N LEU A 477 38.09 2.36 8.69
CA LEU A 477 36.83 2.06 8.03
C LEU A 477 35.66 2.23 9.01
N PHE A 478 34.58 2.86 8.55
CA PHE A 478 33.38 3.03 9.36
C PHE A 478 32.49 1.79 9.29
N ARG A 479 32.26 1.15 10.42
CA ARG A 479 31.53 -0.11 10.56
C ARG A 479 30.24 0.06 11.33
N ILE A 480 29.21 -0.71 10.93
CA ILE A 480 27.91 -0.82 11.61
C ILE A 480 27.70 -2.29 11.92
N ASN A 481 27.73 -2.63 13.21
CA ASN A 481 27.66 -4.01 13.69
C ASN A 481 26.35 -4.30 14.43
N GLY A 482 25.95 -5.57 14.44
CA GLY A 482 24.83 -6.04 15.24
C GLY A 482 23.46 -5.57 14.77
N VAL A 483 23.23 -5.51 13.46
CA VAL A 483 21.99 -5.01 12.84
C VAL A 483 21.18 -6.11 12.17
N THR A 484 19.89 -5.86 11.98
CA THR A 484 19.01 -6.66 11.12
C THR A 484 18.73 -5.83 9.86
N GLY A 485 19.05 -6.37 8.69
CA GLY A 485 18.74 -5.79 7.40
C GLY A 485 17.30 -6.09 6.96
N PRO A 486 16.95 -5.81 5.69
CA PRO A 486 15.68 -6.19 5.10
C PRO A 486 15.37 -7.68 5.17
N ASP A 487 16.37 -8.55 5.05
CA ASP A 487 16.22 -10.00 5.16
C ASP A 487 16.14 -10.45 6.63
N GLU A 488 14.93 -10.75 7.09
CA GLU A 488 14.68 -11.20 8.47
C GLU A 488 15.16 -12.64 8.73
N TYR A 489 15.69 -13.37 7.72
CA TYR A 489 16.40 -14.66 7.92
C TYR A 489 17.86 -14.47 8.24
N SER A 490 18.30 -13.22 8.40
CA SER A 490 19.61 -12.81 8.86
C SER A 490 19.43 -11.76 9.94
N ALA A 491 19.77 -12.09 11.18
CA ALA A 491 19.61 -11.18 12.33
C ALA A 491 20.92 -11.00 13.08
N ILE A 492 21.13 -9.78 13.62
CA ILE A 492 22.33 -9.38 14.36
C ILE A 492 23.61 -9.63 13.55
N ALA A 493 23.54 -9.16 12.31
CA ALA A 493 24.65 -9.27 11.37
C ALA A 493 25.52 -8.01 11.42
N ASP A 494 26.81 -8.19 11.14
CA ASP A 494 27.76 -7.10 11.06
C ASP A 494 27.86 -6.63 9.59
N ASN A 495 27.89 -5.31 9.43
CA ASN A 495 28.10 -4.66 8.13
C ASN A 495 27.12 -5.17 7.04
N ASN A 496 25.83 -5.17 7.34
CA ASN A 496 24.81 -5.44 6.33
C ASN A 496 24.91 -4.42 5.20
N VAL A 497 25.07 -4.87 3.95
CA VAL A 497 25.36 -4.00 2.80
C VAL A 497 24.25 -3.01 2.54
N PHE A 498 22.97 -3.45 2.61
CA PHE A 498 21.82 -2.56 2.45
C PHE A 498 21.86 -1.45 3.50
N THR A 499 21.97 -1.81 4.78
CA THR A 499 22.04 -0.87 5.90
C THR A 499 23.18 0.12 5.73
N ASN A 500 24.39 -0.36 5.41
CA ASN A 500 25.57 0.49 5.26
C ASN A 500 25.44 1.48 4.09
N LEU A 501 24.93 1.05 2.93
CA LEU A 501 24.71 1.91 1.78
C LEU A 501 23.60 2.95 2.03
N MET A 502 22.54 2.58 2.73
CA MET A 502 21.46 3.50 3.08
C MET A 502 21.92 4.53 4.14
N ALA A 503 22.67 4.09 5.15
CA ALA A 503 23.29 4.97 6.14
C ALA A 503 24.29 5.94 5.48
N GLN A 504 25.11 5.47 4.55
CA GLN A 504 26.01 6.31 3.74
C GLN A 504 25.25 7.42 3.02
N THR A 505 24.10 7.07 2.40
CA THR A 505 23.25 8.03 1.68
C THR A 505 22.66 9.06 2.63
N ASN A 506 22.15 8.62 3.79
CA ASN A 506 21.60 9.51 4.80
C ASN A 506 22.64 10.52 5.30
N LEU A 507 23.84 10.05 5.68
CA LEU A 507 24.94 10.91 6.15
C LEU A 507 25.32 11.97 5.11
N ARG A 508 25.42 11.61 3.83
CA ARG A 508 25.68 12.55 2.73
C ARG A 508 24.53 13.54 2.55
N ALA A 509 23.29 13.05 2.52
CA ALA A 509 22.10 13.89 2.34
C ALA A 509 21.95 14.91 3.48
N ALA A 510 22.21 14.50 4.73
CA ALA A 510 22.22 15.41 5.87
C ALA A 510 23.26 16.52 5.71
N ALA A 511 24.51 16.17 5.41
CA ALA A 511 25.60 17.14 5.22
C ALA A 511 25.32 18.12 4.06
N ASP A 512 24.73 17.64 2.97
CA ASP A 512 24.36 18.45 1.82
C ASP A 512 23.14 19.35 2.09
N SER A 513 22.16 18.87 2.87
CA SER A 513 21.01 19.67 3.29
C SER A 513 21.43 20.79 4.25
N VAL A 514 22.35 20.51 5.20
CA VAL A 514 22.97 21.53 6.07
C VAL A 514 23.66 22.62 5.25
N ALA A 515 24.39 22.25 4.20
CA ALA A 515 25.05 23.21 3.33
C ALA A 515 24.04 24.11 2.56
N ARG A 516 22.86 23.59 2.25
CA ARG A 516 21.78 24.36 1.61
C ARG A 516 21.01 25.25 2.58
N HIS A 517 20.87 24.86 3.86
CA HIS A 517 20.08 25.51 4.88
C HIS A 517 20.91 25.81 6.16
N PRO A 518 22.04 26.58 6.04
CA PRO A 518 23.00 26.71 7.15
C PRO A 518 22.45 27.50 8.35
N HIS A 519 21.44 28.35 8.14
CA HIS A 519 20.83 29.11 9.24
C HIS A 519 19.96 28.21 10.10
N GLU A 520 19.08 27.44 9.49
CA GLU A 520 18.17 26.49 10.15
C GLU A 520 18.95 25.35 10.81
N ALA A 521 20.00 24.85 10.16
CA ALA A 521 20.89 23.81 10.73
C ALA A 521 21.56 24.28 12.04
N ARG A 522 22.03 25.54 12.10
CA ARG A 522 22.56 26.14 13.35
C ARG A 522 21.49 26.25 14.43
N ALA A 523 20.24 26.56 14.07
CA ALA A 523 19.14 26.57 15.03
C ALA A 523 18.84 25.18 15.59
N LEU A 524 19.13 24.11 14.85
CA LEU A 524 19.09 22.70 15.27
C LEU A 524 20.38 22.23 15.98
N GLY A 525 21.30 23.16 16.24
CA GLY A 525 22.54 22.90 16.99
C GLY A 525 23.64 22.19 16.19
N VAL A 526 23.55 22.17 14.85
CA VAL A 526 24.59 21.57 14.00
C VAL A 526 25.74 22.56 13.79
N ASP A 527 26.96 22.07 13.97
CA ASP A 527 28.20 22.81 13.69
C ASP A 527 29.00 22.17 12.53
N ASP A 528 30.12 22.82 12.17
CA ASP A 528 30.96 22.36 11.06
C ASP A 528 31.69 21.03 11.39
N GLU A 529 32.02 20.77 12.68
CA GLU A 529 32.66 19.54 13.13
C GLU A 529 31.72 18.36 13.00
N GLU A 530 30.46 18.52 13.43
CA GLU A 530 29.42 17.51 13.29
C GLU A 530 29.20 17.16 11.81
N THR A 531 29.04 18.18 10.94
CA THR A 531 28.87 18.00 9.50
C THR A 531 30.08 17.30 8.84
N ALA A 532 31.29 17.65 9.25
CA ALA A 532 32.52 17.01 8.77
C ALA A 532 32.57 15.52 9.19
N SER A 533 32.14 15.21 10.42
CA SER A 533 32.11 13.83 10.92
C SER A 533 31.13 12.93 10.14
N TRP A 534 30.02 13.48 9.64
CA TRP A 534 29.09 12.72 8.77
C TRP A 534 29.71 12.44 7.41
N ARG A 535 30.41 13.41 6.79
CA ARG A 535 31.10 13.21 5.50
C ARG A 535 32.24 12.19 5.64
N ASP A 536 32.96 12.24 6.74
CA ASP A 536 34.03 11.28 7.04
C ASP A 536 33.47 9.86 7.19
N ALA A 537 32.44 9.66 8.02
CA ALA A 537 31.80 8.36 8.19
C ALA A 537 31.22 7.82 6.88
N ALA A 538 30.59 8.69 6.06
CA ALA A 538 30.06 8.30 4.75
C ALA A 538 31.15 7.92 3.75
N HIS A 539 32.32 8.58 3.79
CA HIS A 539 33.45 8.25 2.94
C HIS A 539 34.14 6.95 3.36
N ALA A 540 34.29 6.74 4.65
CA ALA A 540 34.94 5.57 5.25
C ALA A 540 34.02 4.34 5.36
N MET A 541 32.74 4.43 4.95
CA MET A 541 31.76 3.35 5.10
C MET A 541 32.25 2.04 4.48
N TYR A 542 32.32 1.00 5.30
CA TYR A 542 32.75 -0.33 4.88
C TYR A 542 31.63 -1.07 4.17
N ILE A 543 31.92 -1.56 2.97
CA ILE A 543 31.02 -2.40 2.17
C ILE A 543 31.72 -3.75 1.95
N PRO A 544 31.19 -4.85 2.54
CA PRO A 544 31.77 -6.19 2.38
C PRO A 544 31.85 -6.62 0.91
N TYR A 545 32.97 -7.23 0.52
CA TYR A 545 33.17 -7.85 -0.79
C TYR A 545 33.98 -9.14 -0.65
N ASP A 546 33.54 -10.19 -1.31
CA ASP A 546 34.20 -11.50 -1.36
C ASP A 546 34.96 -11.63 -2.69
N GLU A 547 36.27 -11.45 -2.65
CA GLU A 547 37.13 -11.47 -3.84
C GLU A 547 37.19 -12.84 -4.53
N ASP A 548 37.05 -13.94 -3.74
CA ASP A 548 37.12 -15.29 -4.28
C ASP A 548 35.88 -15.66 -5.08
N LEU A 549 34.71 -15.20 -4.64
CA LEU A 549 33.43 -15.39 -5.28
C LEU A 549 33.09 -14.24 -6.28
N GLY A 550 33.73 -13.08 -6.13
CA GLY A 550 33.46 -11.89 -6.93
C GLY A 550 32.08 -11.29 -6.68
N ILE A 551 31.55 -11.39 -5.45
CA ILE A 551 30.24 -10.90 -5.04
C ILE A 551 30.31 -10.11 -3.73
N HIS A 552 29.23 -9.39 -3.40
CA HIS A 552 29.04 -8.80 -2.08
C HIS A 552 28.24 -9.78 -1.21
N PRO A 553 28.80 -10.26 -0.07
CA PRO A 553 27.98 -10.94 0.93
C PRO A 553 27.00 -9.92 1.52
N GLN A 554 25.72 -10.31 1.74
CA GLN A 554 24.73 -9.37 2.28
C GLN A 554 25.11 -8.83 3.68
N ALA A 555 25.96 -9.55 4.41
CA ALA A 555 26.59 -9.12 5.65
C ALA A 555 27.91 -9.88 5.84
N ASP A 556 28.78 -9.43 6.76
CA ASP A 556 30.02 -10.10 7.07
C ASP A 556 29.80 -11.59 7.41
N GLY A 557 30.53 -12.47 6.73
CA GLY A 557 30.48 -13.92 6.97
C GLY A 557 29.30 -14.68 6.33
N PHE A 558 28.37 -14.03 5.68
CA PHE A 558 27.21 -14.70 5.07
C PHE A 558 27.63 -15.83 4.09
N THR A 559 28.60 -15.58 3.21
CA THR A 559 29.10 -16.58 2.24
C THR A 559 29.83 -17.76 2.88
N LYS A 560 30.16 -17.70 4.15
CA LYS A 560 30.79 -18.77 4.92
C LYS A 560 29.81 -19.71 5.62
N HIS A 561 28.53 -19.34 5.66
CA HIS A 561 27.50 -20.19 6.19
C HIS A 561 27.23 -21.38 5.26
N ARG A 562 26.72 -22.48 5.80
CA ARG A 562 26.22 -23.60 5.01
C ARG A 562 24.95 -23.18 4.26
N VAL A 563 24.84 -23.55 2.98
CA VAL A 563 23.62 -23.36 2.20
C VAL A 563 22.45 -24.15 2.82
N TRP A 564 21.24 -23.58 2.78
CA TRP A 564 20.01 -24.26 3.21
C TRP A 564 19.76 -25.51 2.35
N ASP A 565 19.17 -26.53 2.93
CA ASP A 565 18.85 -27.79 2.22
C ASP A 565 17.51 -27.65 1.47
N PHE A 566 17.54 -26.91 0.37
CA PHE A 566 16.35 -26.68 -0.45
C PHE A 566 15.79 -27.95 -1.09
N GLU A 567 16.65 -28.94 -1.38
CA GLU A 567 16.22 -30.19 -2.03
C GLU A 567 15.33 -31.04 -1.14
N ASN A 568 15.56 -31.05 0.17
CA ASN A 568 14.81 -31.82 1.13
C ASN A 568 13.79 -31.02 1.92
N THR A 569 13.61 -29.72 1.64
CA THR A 569 12.58 -28.90 2.28
C THR A 569 11.22 -29.12 1.62
N PRO A 570 10.19 -29.61 2.34
CA PRO A 570 8.84 -29.78 1.82
C PRO A 570 8.22 -28.46 1.37
N GLU A 571 7.40 -28.49 0.31
CA GLU A 571 6.74 -27.28 -0.22
C GLU A 571 5.80 -26.63 0.80
N ASP A 572 5.15 -27.40 1.65
CA ASP A 572 4.25 -26.93 2.72
C ASP A 572 4.99 -26.42 3.96
N HIS A 573 6.33 -26.46 3.99
CA HIS A 573 7.15 -25.88 5.03
C HIS A 573 7.59 -24.44 4.74
N TYR A 574 7.05 -23.80 3.72
CA TYR A 574 7.22 -22.36 3.49
C TYR A 574 5.99 -21.58 3.95
N PRO A 575 6.15 -20.42 4.63
CA PRO A 575 7.42 -19.76 4.94
C PRO A 575 8.22 -20.49 6.03
N LEU A 576 9.55 -20.56 5.86
CA LEU A 576 10.46 -21.33 6.75
C LEU A 576 10.32 -20.94 8.22
N MET A 577 10.10 -19.67 8.52
CA MET A 577 9.97 -19.14 9.88
C MET A 577 8.81 -19.76 10.70
N LEU A 578 7.83 -20.38 10.05
CA LEU A 578 6.72 -21.05 10.74
C LEU A 578 7.00 -22.55 11.01
N HIS A 579 8.07 -23.12 10.42
CA HIS A 579 8.35 -24.55 10.46
C HIS A 579 9.73 -24.89 11.00
N TYR A 580 10.66 -23.92 11.03
CA TYR A 580 12.03 -24.13 11.49
C TYR A 580 12.43 -23.10 12.54
N PRO A 581 13.28 -23.47 13.52
CA PRO A 581 13.74 -22.54 14.55
C PRO A 581 14.67 -21.48 13.93
N TYR A 582 14.51 -20.25 14.38
CA TYR A 582 15.31 -19.10 13.89
C TYR A 582 16.82 -19.33 13.98
N PHE A 583 17.31 -19.98 15.06
CA PHE A 583 18.73 -20.22 15.22
C PHE A 583 19.32 -21.09 14.09
N ASP A 584 18.55 -22.00 13.50
CA ASP A 584 19.00 -22.81 12.35
C ASP A 584 18.96 -22.00 11.05
N ILE A 585 17.92 -21.20 10.85
CA ILE A 585 17.80 -20.30 9.70
C ILE A 585 18.96 -19.29 9.67
N TYR A 586 19.26 -18.62 10.78
CA TYR A 586 20.31 -17.58 10.87
C TYR A 586 21.73 -18.10 10.61
N ARG A 587 21.95 -19.39 10.61
CA ARG A 587 23.25 -20.03 10.37
C ARG A 587 23.40 -20.56 8.95
N LYS A 588 22.47 -20.23 8.06
CA LYS A 588 22.41 -20.75 6.70
C LYS A 588 22.44 -19.60 5.68
N GLN A 589 22.88 -19.95 4.48
CA GLN A 589 22.67 -19.11 3.32
C GLN A 589 21.26 -19.38 2.80
N VAL A 590 20.31 -18.57 3.25
CA VAL A 590 18.92 -18.55 2.81
C VAL A 590 18.39 -17.13 3.03
N VAL A 591 17.62 -16.62 2.09
CA VAL A 591 17.13 -15.24 2.09
C VAL A 591 15.60 -15.24 2.04
N LYS A 592 14.95 -14.66 3.05
CA LYS A 592 13.49 -14.50 3.11
C LYS A 592 12.98 -13.60 2.01
N GLN A 593 13.60 -12.45 1.89
CA GLN A 593 13.28 -11.38 0.94
C GLN A 593 14.53 -10.64 0.52
N ALA A 594 14.47 -10.00 -0.65
CA ALA A 594 15.58 -9.27 -1.22
C ALA A 594 16.22 -8.28 -0.21
N ASP A 595 17.50 -8.40 0.01
CA ASP A 595 18.35 -7.53 0.84
C ASP A 595 19.45 -6.92 -0.03
N LEU A 596 20.49 -7.67 -0.38
CA LEU A 596 21.51 -7.18 -1.33
C LEU A 596 20.93 -6.88 -2.71
N VAL A 597 19.98 -7.68 -3.19
CA VAL A 597 19.30 -7.41 -4.48
C VAL A 597 18.51 -6.10 -4.40
N LEU A 598 17.90 -5.79 -3.26
CA LEU A 598 17.26 -4.50 -3.01
C LEU A 598 18.29 -3.35 -2.93
N ALA A 599 19.43 -3.59 -2.27
CA ALA A 599 20.52 -2.60 -2.25
C ALA A 599 20.99 -2.21 -3.67
N MET A 600 21.09 -3.18 -4.58
CA MET A 600 21.44 -2.92 -5.99
C MET A 600 20.36 -2.11 -6.72
N GLN A 601 19.08 -2.29 -6.39
CA GLN A 601 17.99 -1.49 -6.95
C GLN A 601 18.05 -0.05 -6.44
N VAL A 602 18.16 0.14 -5.12
CA VAL A 602 18.05 1.46 -4.46
C VAL A 602 19.33 2.27 -4.57
N ARG A 603 20.49 1.60 -4.63
CA ARG A 603 21.83 2.16 -4.71
C ARG A 603 22.64 1.55 -5.86
N GLY A 604 22.01 1.46 -7.05
CA GLY A 604 22.63 0.92 -8.25
C GLY A 604 23.93 1.63 -8.67
N ASP A 605 24.11 2.87 -8.23
CA ASP A 605 25.34 3.66 -8.37
C ASP A 605 26.55 3.07 -7.62
N ALA A 606 26.33 2.26 -6.61
CA ALA A 606 27.39 1.64 -5.79
C ALA A 606 27.95 0.34 -6.41
N PHE A 607 27.39 -0.16 -7.49
CA PHE A 607 27.75 -1.44 -8.10
C PHE A 607 28.00 -1.29 -9.60
N THR A 608 29.03 -2.00 -10.10
CA THR A 608 29.23 -2.13 -11.57
C THR A 608 28.19 -3.09 -12.17
N ASP A 609 27.93 -3.02 -13.47
CA ASP A 609 26.99 -3.91 -14.14
C ASP A 609 27.38 -5.40 -14.00
N GLU A 610 28.69 -5.72 -14.00
CA GLU A 610 29.19 -7.08 -13.74
C GLU A 610 28.95 -7.53 -12.30
N GLN A 611 29.16 -6.67 -11.31
CA GLN A 611 28.86 -6.97 -9.91
C GLN A 611 27.35 -7.21 -9.71
N LYS A 612 26.47 -6.38 -10.34
CA LYS A 612 25.03 -6.59 -10.29
C LYS A 612 24.63 -7.95 -10.84
N ARG A 613 25.20 -8.36 -11.99
CA ARG A 613 24.91 -9.65 -12.59
C ARG A 613 25.33 -10.80 -11.68
N ARG A 614 26.58 -10.81 -11.18
CA ARG A 614 27.09 -11.87 -10.30
C ARG A 614 26.33 -11.95 -8.98
N ASN A 615 26.05 -10.81 -8.36
CA ASN A 615 25.26 -10.75 -7.15
C ASN A 615 23.84 -11.28 -7.37
N PHE A 616 23.18 -10.86 -8.46
CA PHE A 616 21.84 -11.33 -8.79
C PHE A 616 21.81 -12.86 -8.95
N ASP A 617 22.71 -13.42 -9.75
CA ASP A 617 22.79 -14.87 -10.01
C ASP A 617 22.99 -15.65 -8.71
N TYR A 618 23.85 -15.16 -7.82
CA TYR A 618 24.13 -15.79 -6.53
C TYR A 618 22.92 -15.77 -5.60
N TYR A 619 22.31 -14.62 -5.42
CA TYR A 619 21.21 -14.47 -4.45
C TYR A 619 19.88 -15.03 -4.98
N GLU A 620 19.71 -15.12 -6.29
CA GLU A 620 18.52 -15.75 -6.89
C GLU A 620 18.40 -17.20 -6.48
N ALA A 621 19.51 -17.94 -6.41
CA ALA A 621 19.56 -19.33 -5.98
C ALA A 621 19.29 -19.54 -4.46
N LEU A 622 19.28 -18.47 -3.67
CA LEU A 622 19.15 -18.53 -2.19
C LEU A 622 17.85 -17.89 -1.69
N THR A 623 17.13 -17.15 -2.54
CA THR A 623 15.96 -16.37 -2.10
C THR A 623 14.69 -17.18 -2.22
N VAL A 624 14.07 -17.50 -1.07
CA VAL A 624 12.84 -18.31 -1.00
C VAL A 624 11.56 -17.50 -1.23
N ARG A 625 11.63 -16.19 -1.19
CA ARG A 625 10.48 -15.27 -1.38
C ARG A 625 9.31 -15.54 -0.41
N ASP A 626 9.62 -15.74 0.86
CA ASP A 626 8.62 -15.86 1.93
C ASP A 626 8.00 -14.49 2.33
N SER A 627 8.16 -13.49 1.46
CA SER A 627 7.62 -12.13 1.58
C SER A 627 7.11 -11.62 0.24
N SER A 628 5.99 -10.90 0.26
CA SER A 628 5.41 -10.25 -0.93
C SER A 628 6.28 -9.12 -1.51
N LEU A 629 7.33 -8.69 -0.81
CA LEU A 629 8.25 -7.63 -1.26
C LEU A 629 9.35 -8.13 -2.22
N SER A 630 9.56 -9.45 -2.31
CA SER A 630 10.68 -10.00 -3.08
C SER A 630 10.48 -9.92 -4.58
N ALA A 631 9.32 -10.36 -5.07
CA ALA A 631 9.08 -10.51 -6.52
C ALA A 631 9.30 -9.20 -7.30
N CYS A 632 8.84 -8.06 -6.80
CA CYS A 632 9.01 -6.78 -7.48
C CYS A 632 10.47 -6.35 -7.57
N THR A 633 11.26 -6.52 -6.50
CA THR A 633 12.70 -6.20 -6.48
C THR A 633 13.46 -7.11 -7.44
N GLN A 634 13.17 -8.42 -7.41
CA GLN A 634 13.78 -9.37 -8.34
C GLN A 634 13.41 -9.09 -9.79
N ALA A 635 12.15 -8.65 -10.06
CA ALA A 635 11.74 -8.21 -11.39
C ALA A 635 12.59 -7.03 -11.90
N VAL A 636 12.79 -6.00 -11.07
CA VAL A 636 13.62 -4.84 -11.43
C VAL A 636 15.03 -5.25 -11.75
N MET A 637 15.64 -6.06 -10.89
CA MET A 637 17.05 -6.44 -11.05
C MET A 637 17.26 -7.48 -12.16
N ALA A 638 16.34 -8.44 -12.33
CA ALA A 638 16.36 -9.37 -13.46
C ALA A 638 16.30 -8.62 -14.81
N ALA A 639 15.45 -7.58 -14.91
CA ALA A 639 15.39 -6.73 -16.09
C ALA A 639 16.71 -5.97 -16.30
N GLU A 640 17.31 -5.42 -15.24
CA GLU A 640 18.57 -4.67 -15.32
C GLU A 640 19.74 -5.54 -15.78
N VAL A 641 19.82 -6.80 -15.31
CA VAL A 641 20.90 -7.71 -15.69
C VAL A 641 20.63 -8.52 -16.97
N GLY A 642 19.44 -8.34 -17.61
CA GLY A 642 19.13 -8.91 -18.93
C GLY A 642 18.26 -10.17 -18.91
N HIS A 643 17.80 -10.67 -17.76
CA HIS A 643 16.90 -11.83 -17.65
C HIS A 643 15.42 -11.40 -17.80
N LEU A 644 15.06 -10.89 -18.99
CA LEU A 644 13.78 -10.20 -19.22
C LEU A 644 12.55 -11.09 -19.06
N GLU A 645 12.62 -12.37 -19.43
CA GLU A 645 11.50 -13.30 -19.26
C GLU A 645 11.28 -13.62 -17.77
N LEU A 646 12.36 -13.83 -17.02
CA LEU A 646 12.28 -13.99 -15.56
C LEU A 646 11.73 -12.72 -14.89
N ALA A 647 12.13 -11.54 -15.38
CA ALA A 647 11.58 -10.28 -14.89
C ALA A 647 10.08 -10.16 -15.15
N LEU A 648 9.58 -10.66 -16.30
CA LEU A 648 8.14 -10.69 -16.60
C LEU A 648 7.38 -11.64 -15.65
N ASP A 649 7.94 -12.83 -15.40
CA ASP A 649 7.34 -13.80 -14.47
C ASP A 649 7.21 -13.20 -13.07
N TYR A 650 8.25 -12.54 -12.56
CA TYR A 650 8.21 -11.84 -11.28
C TYR A 650 7.29 -10.61 -11.25
N THR A 651 7.22 -9.86 -12.36
CA THR A 651 6.28 -8.74 -12.48
C THR A 651 4.84 -9.24 -12.38
N ALA A 652 4.52 -10.36 -13.04
CA ALA A 652 3.20 -10.97 -12.96
C ALA A 652 2.90 -11.52 -11.55
N GLU A 653 3.88 -12.14 -10.87
CA GLU A 653 3.72 -12.59 -9.48
C GLU A 653 3.37 -11.41 -8.55
N ALA A 654 4.08 -10.28 -8.65
CA ALA A 654 3.78 -9.09 -7.86
C ALA A 654 2.40 -8.48 -8.20
N ALA A 655 2.08 -8.38 -9.49
CA ALA A 655 0.86 -7.76 -9.98
C ALA A 655 -0.42 -8.56 -9.62
N LEU A 656 -0.33 -9.88 -9.67
CA LEU A 656 -1.45 -10.78 -9.41
C LEU A 656 -1.51 -11.26 -7.94
N MET A 657 -0.64 -10.76 -7.06
CA MET A 657 -0.53 -11.17 -5.66
C MET A 657 -1.90 -11.24 -4.98
N ASP A 658 -2.67 -10.18 -5.05
CA ASP A 658 -3.98 -10.06 -4.40
C ASP A 658 -5.14 -10.56 -5.28
N LEU A 659 -5.07 -10.39 -6.59
CA LEU A 659 -6.11 -10.83 -7.51
C LEU A 659 -6.23 -12.37 -7.57
N HIS A 660 -5.11 -13.08 -7.41
CA HIS A 660 -5.05 -14.55 -7.37
C HIS A 660 -4.80 -15.10 -5.97
N ASP A 661 -4.78 -14.25 -4.92
CA ASP A 661 -4.53 -14.63 -3.53
C ASP A 661 -3.30 -15.55 -3.37
N LEU A 662 -2.19 -15.17 -4.00
CA LEU A 662 -0.99 -16.01 -4.05
C LEU A 662 -0.41 -16.28 -2.66
N ALA A 663 -0.51 -15.34 -1.74
CA ALA A 663 -0.04 -15.46 -0.36
C ALA A 663 -1.10 -16.04 0.61
N LYS A 664 -2.32 -16.38 0.13
CA LYS A 664 -3.44 -16.92 0.92
C LYS A 664 -3.88 -16.07 2.12
N ASN A 665 -3.66 -14.76 2.05
CA ASN A 665 -3.99 -13.80 3.11
C ASN A 665 -4.55 -12.47 2.60
N THR A 666 -5.01 -12.40 1.35
CA THR A 666 -5.69 -11.22 0.80
C THR A 666 -6.98 -10.89 1.58
N LYS A 667 -7.59 -11.87 2.23
CA LYS A 667 -8.71 -11.67 3.18
C LYS A 667 -8.39 -10.67 4.29
N ASP A 668 -7.12 -10.55 4.72
CA ASP A 668 -6.66 -9.66 5.77
C ASP A 668 -6.28 -8.25 5.23
N GLY A 669 -6.53 -7.98 3.96
CA GLY A 669 -6.26 -6.74 3.24
C GLY A 669 -5.20 -6.88 2.15
N LEU A 670 -5.17 -5.91 1.23
CA LEU A 670 -4.28 -5.86 0.07
C LEU A 670 -2.82 -5.60 0.47
N HIS A 671 -1.87 -6.07 -0.35
CA HIS A 671 -0.43 -5.86 -0.15
C HIS A 671 0.03 -4.59 -0.87
N ILE A 672 -0.18 -3.41 -0.26
CA ILE A 672 0.06 -2.10 -0.91
C ILE A 672 1.49 -1.95 -1.44
N ALA A 673 2.48 -2.43 -0.72
CA ALA A 673 3.87 -2.38 -1.17
C ALA A 673 4.16 -3.30 -2.37
N SER A 674 3.53 -4.49 -2.45
CA SER A 674 3.62 -5.36 -3.64
C SER A 674 2.92 -4.74 -4.84
N LEU A 675 1.75 -4.11 -4.63
CA LEU A 675 1.04 -3.38 -5.66
C LEU A 675 1.89 -2.19 -6.19
N ALA A 676 2.48 -1.40 -5.29
CA ALA A 676 3.44 -0.36 -5.69
C ALA A 676 4.66 -0.95 -6.40
N GLY A 677 5.17 -2.08 -5.91
CA GLY A 677 6.26 -2.83 -6.50
C GLY A 677 6.00 -3.27 -7.95
N THR A 678 4.75 -3.55 -8.31
CA THR A 678 4.34 -3.81 -9.69
C THR A 678 4.65 -2.61 -10.61
N CYS A 679 4.34 -1.40 -10.16
CA CYS A 679 4.67 -0.17 -10.88
C CYS A 679 6.19 0.01 -11.01
N LEU A 680 6.94 -0.29 -9.94
CA LEU A 680 8.41 -0.22 -9.96
C LEU A 680 9.00 -1.25 -10.92
N ALA A 681 8.48 -2.49 -10.97
CA ALA A 681 8.92 -3.51 -11.91
C ALA A 681 8.78 -3.06 -13.37
N LEU A 682 7.71 -2.34 -13.69
CA LEU A 682 7.49 -1.79 -15.03
C LEU A 682 8.35 -0.56 -15.29
N VAL A 683 8.31 0.44 -14.41
CA VAL A 683 8.95 1.73 -14.64
C VAL A 683 10.47 1.67 -14.40
N ALA A 684 10.90 1.08 -13.28
CA ALA A 684 12.32 0.96 -12.96
C ALA A 684 12.97 -0.32 -13.54
N GLY A 685 12.20 -1.40 -13.72
CA GLY A 685 12.66 -2.61 -14.39
C GLY A 685 12.70 -2.44 -15.91
N PHE A 686 11.57 -2.56 -16.57
CA PHE A 686 11.52 -2.51 -18.06
C PHE A 686 11.73 -1.11 -18.62
N GLY A 687 11.25 -0.05 -17.97
CA GLY A 687 11.53 1.34 -18.32
C GLY A 687 12.95 1.77 -18.01
N GLY A 688 13.63 1.03 -17.14
CA GLY A 688 15.02 1.27 -16.74
C GLY A 688 15.25 2.60 -16.04
N LEU A 689 14.20 3.19 -15.42
CA LEU A 689 14.29 4.46 -14.70
C LEU A 689 15.23 4.35 -13.49
N ARG A 690 16.18 5.29 -13.39
CA ARG A 690 16.99 5.55 -12.18
C ARG A 690 17.00 7.04 -11.88
N ASP A 691 17.00 7.38 -10.60
CA ASP A 691 16.94 8.75 -10.10
C ASP A 691 18.04 9.07 -9.07
N HIS A 692 19.15 8.33 -9.12
CA HIS A 692 20.28 8.51 -8.19
C HIS A 692 21.11 9.75 -8.53
N GLU A 693 21.16 10.14 -9.80
CA GLU A 693 21.95 11.23 -10.31
C GLU A 693 21.16 12.55 -10.36
N GLU A 694 21.78 13.60 -10.89
CA GLU A 694 21.17 14.90 -11.09
C GLU A 694 19.97 14.86 -12.04
N PHE A 695 20.05 13.99 -13.07
CA PHE A 695 19.03 13.80 -14.09
C PHE A 695 18.42 12.42 -14.02
N LEU A 696 17.17 12.29 -14.47
CA LEU A 696 16.56 10.97 -14.64
C LEU A 696 17.32 10.19 -15.71
N SER A 697 17.68 8.97 -15.41
CA SER A 697 18.38 8.05 -16.34
C SER A 697 17.45 6.92 -16.74
N PHE A 698 17.52 6.50 -18.01
CA PHE A 698 16.69 5.44 -18.57
C PHE A 698 17.57 4.44 -19.33
N LYS A 699 17.38 3.15 -19.03
CA LYS A 699 17.95 2.00 -19.78
C LYS A 699 16.81 1.03 -20.13
N PRO A 700 15.87 1.43 -21.02
CA PRO A 700 14.65 0.67 -21.29
C PRO A 700 14.93 -0.65 -22.01
N ARG A 701 14.14 -1.69 -21.66
CA ARG A 701 14.20 -3.04 -22.22
C ARG A 701 12.85 -3.70 -22.11
N LEU A 702 12.39 -4.42 -23.13
CA LEU A 702 11.12 -5.16 -23.06
C LEU A 702 11.32 -6.66 -23.22
N PRO A 703 10.59 -7.51 -22.43
CA PRO A 703 10.48 -8.94 -22.66
C PRO A 703 9.67 -9.21 -23.94
N VAL A 704 9.85 -10.39 -24.54
CA VAL A 704 9.13 -10.75 -25.79
C VAL A 704 7.62 -10.69 -25.63
N GLY A 705 7.10 -11.02 -24.45
CA GLY A 705 5.66 -11.04 -24.15
C GLY A 705 4.99 -9.67 -24.12
N LEU A 706 5.74 -8.56 -24.07
CA LEU A 706 5.19 -7.20 -24.08
C LEU A 706 5.56 -6.49 -25.38
N THR A 707 4.58 -5.92 -26.07
CA THR A 707 4.83 -5.21 -27.35
C THR A 707 5.07 -3.72 -27.15
N ARG A 708 4.52 -3.13 -26.07
CA ARG A 708 4.69 -1.72 -25.73
C ARG A 708 4.53 -1.52 -24.21
N LEU A 709 5.36 -0.66 -23.66
CA LEU A 709 5.24 -0.10 -22.32
C LEU A 709 5.21 1.43 -22.43
N ALA A 710 4.23 2.08 -21.80
CA ALA A 710 4.23 3.52 -21.72
C ALA A 710 3.81 3.99 -20.34
N PHE A 711 4.45 5.06 -19.84
CA PHE A 711 4.16 5.65 -18.53
C PHE A 711 4.42 7.14 -18.51
N SER A 712 3.82 7.83 -17.54
CA SER A 712 4.03 9.27 -17.33
C SER A 712 4.66 9.53 -15.97
N LEU A 713 5.53 10.54 -15.89
CA LEU A 713 6.25 10.96 -14.69
C LEU A 713 6.13 12.47 -14.51
N SER A 714 5.90 12.91 -13.27
CA SER A 714 6.00 14.32 -12.88
C SER A 714 7.34 14.58 -12.19
N VAL A 715 8.17 15.49 -12.71
CA VAL A 715 9.48 15.83 -12.14
C VAL A 715 9.77 17.32 -12.30
N ARG A 716 10.05 18.00 -11.19
CA ARG A 716 10.40 19.45 -11.16
C ARG A 716 9.46 20.33 -12.01
N GLY A 717 8.16 20.08 -11.90
CA GLY A 717 7.15 20.81 -12.69
C GLY A 717 7.01 20.39 -14.16
N CYS A 718 7.82 19.42 -14.61
CA CYS A 718 7.72 18.82 -15.92
C CYS A 718 6.83 17.58 -15.90
N ARG A 719 6.06 17.35 -16.98
CA ARG A 719 5.32 16.10 -17.21
C ARG A 719 5.92 15.38 -18.41
N LEU A 720 6.63 14.30 -18.12
CA LEU A 720 7.31 13.46 -19.09
C LEU A 720 6.48 12.21 -19.39
N ARG A 721 6.26 11.93 -20.69
CA ARG A 721 5.73 10.67 -21.20
C ARG A 721 6.87 9.86 -21.79
N VAL A 722 6.98 8.60 -21.42
CA VAL A 722 7.95 7.61 -21.92
C VAL A 722 7.19 6.49 -22.60
N GLU A 723 7.52 6.17 -23.85
CA GLU A 723 6.93 5.06 -24.61
C GLU A 723 8.05 4.19 -25.18
N THR A 724 8.05 2.91 -24.79
CA THR A 724 9.08 1.94 -25.17
C THR A 724 8.46 0.81 -25.99
N THR A 725 9.09 0.49 -27.10
CA THR A 725 8.83 -0.71 -27.92
C THR A 725 10.10 -1.58 -27.95
N HIS A 726 10.15 -2.65 -28.74
CA HIS A 726 11.38 -3.45 -28.88
C HIS A 726 12.53 -2.74 -29.64
N GLU A 727 12.21 -1.68 -30.39
CA GLU A 727 13.17 -1.01 -31.27
C GLU A 727 13.67 0.32 -30.69
N GLN A 728 12.77 1.07 -30.05
CA GLN A 728 13.05 2.43 -29.60
C GLN A 728 12.24 2.85 -28.39
N THR A 729 12.73 3.88 -27.72
CA THR A 729 11.99 4.62 -26.69
C THR A 729 11.76 6.05 -27.15
N THR A 730 10.51 6.50 -27.08
CA THR A 730 10.10 7.87 -27.38
C THR A 730 9.80 8.63 -26.10
N TYR A 731 10.48 9.75 -25.93
CA TYR A 731 10.30 10.69 -24.81
C TYR A 731 9.51 11.90 -25.30
N THR A 732 8.40 12.23 -24.63
CA THR A 732 7.58 13.39 -24.94
C THR A 732 7.39 14.23 -23.67
N LEU A 733 7.97 15.44 -23.68
CA LEU A 733 7.72 16.41 -22.63
C LEU A 733 6.39 17.11 -22.94
N ARG A 734 5.35 16.78 -22.14
CA ARG A 734 3.98 17.30 -22.34
C ARG A 734 3.79 18.68 -21.73
N GLU A 735 4.42 18.95 -20.59
CA GLU A 735 4.32 20.19 -19.81
C GLU A 735 5.65 20.49 -19.15
N GLY A 736 5.92 21.75 -18.85
CA GLY A 736 7.09 22.24 -18.12
C GLY A 736 8.11 22.94 -19.02
N GLU A 737 9.29 23.18 -18.47
CA GLU A 737 10.46 23.74 -19.17
C GLU A 737 11.33 22.61 -19.75
N ASP A 738 12.42 22.96 -20.47
CA ASP A 738 13.37 21.99 -21.00
C ASP A 738 13.84 21.02 -19.89
N CYS A 739 13.72 19.72 -20.15
CA CYS A 739 14.02 18.66 -19.20
C CYS A 739 15.20 17.80 -19.68
N PRO A 740 16.37 17.87 -19.03
CA PRO A 740 17.48 16.98 -19.34
C PRO A 740 17.24 15.58 -18.78
N ILE A 741 17.55 14.55 -19.60
CA ILE A 741 17.55 13.14 -19.23
C ILE A 741 18.82 12.46 -19.70
N LEU A 742 19.10 11.27 -19.16
CA LEU A 742 20.10 10.34 -19.69
C LEU A 742 19.40 9.14 -20.32
N HIS A 743 19.79 8.76 -21.53
CA HIS A 743 19.36 7.55 -22.21
C HIS A 743 20.60 6.69 -22.52
N HIS A 744 20.68 5.48 -21.92
CA HIS A 744 21.88 4.63 -21.93
C HIS A 744 23.17 5.40 -21.59
N GLY A 745 23.10 6.37 -20.66
CA GLY A 745 24.23 7.21 -20.25
C GLY A 745 24.48 8.46 -21.10
N GLU A 746 23.83 8.60 -22.26
CA GLU A 746 23.93 9.79 -23.11
C GLU A 746 22.92 10.86 -22.70
N LYS A 747 23.37 12.12 -22.61
CA LYS A 747 22.52 13.25 -22.20
C LYS A 747 21.70 13.78 -23.38
N HIS A 748 20.39 13.89 -23.17
CA HIS A 748 19.44 14.51 -24.08
C HIS A 748 18.63 15.59 -23.37
N VAL A 749 18.30 16.67 -24.06
CA VAL A 749 17.44 17.74 -23.53
C VAL A 749 16.10 17.68 -24.24
N LEU A 750 15.06 17.41 -23.50
CA LEU A 750 13.69 17.34 -24.00
C LEU A 750 13.05 18.74 -23.98
N THR A 751 12.45 19.12 -25.10
CA THR A 751 11.74 20.39 -25.26
C THR A 751 10.24 20.13 -25.34
N PRO A 752 9.38 20.95 -24.70
CA PRO A 752 7.93 20.77 -24.72
C PRO A 752 7.37 20.60 -26.14
N GLY A 753 6.52 19.58 -26.29
CA GLY A 753 5.84 19.28 -27.57
C GLY A 753 6.70 18.73 -28.71
N LYS A 754 7.99 18.43 -28.46
CA LYS A 754 8.90 17.81 -29.45
C LYS A 754 9.31 16.41 -28.98
N PRO A 755 8.68 15.34 -29.51
CA PRO A 755 9.09 13.97 -29.17
C PRO A 755 10.52 13.67 -29.62
N VAL A 756 11.26 12.92 -28.81
CA VAL A 756 12.61 12.43 -29.12
C VAL A 756 12.58 10.92 -29.06
N SER A 757 12.88 10.24 -30.17
CA SER A 757 12.96 8.78 -30.26
C SER A 757 14.41 8.32 -30.31
N LEU A 758 14.77 7.40 -29.42
CA LEU A 758 16.13 6.88 -29.26
C LEU A 758 16.08 5.34 -29.35
N SER A 759 17.10 4.74 -29.96
CA SER A 759 17.17 3.28 -30.10
C SER A 759 17.50 2.59 -28.79
N ILE A 760 16.97 1.39 -28.60
CA ILE A 760 17.22 0.55 -27.42
C ILE A 760 18.48 -0.30 -27.64
N GLU A 761 19.30 -0.40 -26.61
CA GLU A 761 20.45 -1.32 -26.59
C GLU A 761 19.96 -2.74 -26.23
N HIS A 762 20.26 -3.71 -27.06
CA HIS A 762 19.96 -5.12 -26.82
C HIS A 762 21.12 -5.80 -26.07
N LEU A 763 20.82 -6.36 -24.89
CA LEU A 763 21.76 -7.23 -24.18
C LEU A 763 21.71 -8.65 -24.75
N PRO A 764 22.85 -9.37 -24.66
CA PRO A 764 22.86 -10.81 -24.93
C PRO A 764 21.84 -11.53 -24.04
N ARG A 765 21.19 -12.56 -24.57
CA ARG A 765 20.29 -13.41 -23.80
C ARG A 765 21.12 -14.50 -23.12
N ASP A 766 21.40 -14.31 -21.84
CA ASP A 766 22.02 -15.33 -21.00
C ASP A 766 20.93 -16.24 -20.37
N THR A 767 21.34 -17.47 -20.01
CA THR A 767 20.46 -18.37 -19.26
C THR A 767 20.21 -17.76 -17.87
N ALA A 768 18.95 -17.62 -17.47
CA ALA A 768 18.60 -17.13 -16.16
C ALA A 768 19.05 -18.12 -15.07
N PRO A 769 19.48 -17.63 -13.90
CA PRO A 769 19.85 -18.46 -12.76
C PRO A 769 18.66 -19.27 -12.26
N GLY A 770 18.92 -20.43 -11.65
CA GLY A 770 17.89 -21.27 -11.02
C GLY A 770 17.50 -20.74 -9.64
N GLN A 771 16.22 -20.93 -9.29
CA GLN A 771 15.67 -20.61 -7.98
C GLN A 771 15.71 -21.85 -7.06
N PRO A 772 15.56 -21.69 -5.74
CA PRO A 772 15.36 -22.82 -4.84
C PRO A 772 14.21 -23.71 -5.31
N LYS A 773 14.32 -25.02 -5.08
CA LYS A 773 13.33 -26.00 -5.53
C LYS A 773 11.91 -25.63 -5.08
N GLY A 774 10.95 -25.65 -6.00
CA GLY A 774 9.55 -25.27 -5.75
C GLY A 774 9.34 -23.76 -5.57
N ARG A 775 10.38 -22.93 -5.74
CA ARG A 775 10.29 -21.47 -5.51
C ARG A 775 10.47 -20.64 -6.78
N ALA A 776 10.45 -21.24 -7.95
CA ALA A 776 10.42 -20.50 -9.20
C ALA A 776 9.09 -19.74 -9.35
N PRO A 777 9.08 -18.52 -9.91
CA PRO A 777 7.84 -17.83 -10.24
C PRO A 777 7.06 -18.65 -11.30
N VAL A 778 5.74 -18.49 -11.31
CA VAL A 778 4.92 -19.12 -12.34
C VAL A 778 5.25 -18.47 -13.69
N ARG A 779 5.64 -19.33 -14.65
CA ARG A 779 5.99 -18.85 -15.98
C ARG A 779 4.80 -18.20 -16.67
N ARG A 780 4.99 -16.98 -17.15
CA ARG A 780 3.99 -16.24 -17.90
C ARG A 780 4.07 -16.66 -19.38
N GLU A 781 3.12 -17.47 -19.83
CA GLU A 781 3.02 -17.78 -21.26
C GLU A 781 2.43 -16.56 -22.01
N SER A 782 3.11 -16.11 -23.06
CA SER A 782 2.55 -15.10 -23.96
C SER A 782 1.24 -15.62 -24.53
N ALA A 783 0.16 -14.85 -24.37
CA ALA A 783 -1.11 -15.21 -25.00
C ALA A 783 -0.89 -15.38 -26.52
N PRO A 784 -1.29 -16.49 -27.14
CA PRO A 784 -1.19 -16.61 -28.60
C PRO A 784 -2.01 -15.47 -29.23
N ASP A 785 -1.41 -14.77 -30.20
CA ASP A 785 -2.01 -13.66 -30.96
C ASP A 785 -3.48 -13.95 -31.30
N ALA A 786 -4.39 -13.19 -30.73
CA ALA A 786 -5.82 -13.19 -31.06
C ALA A 786 -6.09 -12.42 -32.39
N HIS A 787 -5.13 -12.42 -33.32
CA HIS A 787 -5.28 -11.83 -34.63
C HIS A 787 -4.76 -12.78 -35.70
N VAL A 788 -5.61 -13.74 -36.10
CA VAL A 788 -5.84 -14.14 -37.52
C VAL A 788 -7.11 -15.00 -37.53
N MET A 789 -8.25 -14.40 -37.43
CA MET A 789 -9.48 -14.93 -38.08
C MET A 789 -9.72 -14.06 -39.31
N GLY A 790 -9.03 -14.39 -40.38
CA GLY A 790 -9.42 -13.93 -41.72
C GLY A 790 -10.83 -14.39 -42.07
N PRO A 791 -11.56 -13.64 -42.90
CA PRO A 791 -12.92 -14.00 -43.26
C PRO A 791 -12.91 -15.34 -43.98
N SER A 792 -13.75 -16.28 -43.52
CA SER A 792 -14.05 -17.55 -44.24
C SER A 792 -14.55 -17.24 -45.66
N PRO A 793 -14.04 -17.90 -46.69
CA PRO A 793 -14.61 -17.78 -48.02
C PRO A 793 -16.00 -18.46 -48.06
N SER A 794 -16.93 -17.77 -48.69
CA SER A 794 -18.35 -18.06 -48.98
C SER A 794 -18.66 -19.48 -49.39
#